data_7786f2182f6ca5a947f1faad99533967
#
_entry.id   7786f2182f6ca5a947f1faad99533967
#
_cell.length_a   1.000
_cell.length_b   1.000
_cell.length_c   1.000
_cell.angle_alpha   90.00
_cell.angle_beta   90.00
_cell.angle_gamma   90.00
#
_symmetry.space_group_name_H-M   'P 1'
#
loop_
_entity.id
_entity.type
_entity.pdbx_description
1 polymer ?
#
loop_
_entity_poly.entity_id
_entity_poly.type
_entity_poly.pdbx_seq_one_letter_code
_entity_poly.pdbx_strand_id
1 'polypeptide(L)'
;DKDDPFKVLYGVEGYVVDDLTEIAVNAKDQTLDDTYIVFDIETTGFSSIRDRIIEIGAVKVENGQIVDKFSTFVNPERPIPFEITNLTSITDEMVLDAPTIEVVLPQFLEFIGEGALVAHNAGFDVGFIEQNCRVLGLEREFTSVDTVALARVLLPTLSKYKLNLVAKALGISLENHHRAVDDAGATAEIFVKFVEMLKDQHIMNLKEMNKFGDRNVNAIRKMPTHHIILIAQNDIGRYNLYQLITASHMTYYARRPRIPKSLINEHREGIIIGSACEAGELYRAVLEKQSAQQIARLADFYDYYEIQPIGNDMFMLEDEKTPNINTEEDLRNVNREIVELGEKFGKPVVATCDVHFLDPEDEVYRRIIMAGKGFKDADNQAPLFLRTTDEMLEEFAYLGSAKAREVVIENPQKIARMVEKISPVNPNKCPPVIADSDQELRDICYRKAHEMYGEDLPVQVSSRLEKELNSIISNGYAVMYIIAQKLVWKSNADGYLVGSRGSVGSSFVATMSGITEVNPLSPHYYCEKCHYSDFESEEVRAFAGGCGYDMPDRNCPVCGEKLVKAGFDIPFETFLGFKGDKEPDIDLNFSGDYQAKAHKYTEVLFGEGHTFKAGTIGTLADKTAYGFVKNYYEERGQRKRGCEIERITEGCTGIRRSTGQHPGGIVVLPHGHSIN
;
A
#
# COMPACT_ATOMS: atom_id res chain seq x y z
N ASP A 1 29.99 -12.29 8.78
CA ASP A 1 31.42 -12.05 8.66
C ASP A 1 31.64 -10.64 8.10
N LYS A 2 32.64 -9.90 8.58
CA LYS A 2 32.88 -8.52 8.09
C LYS A 2 33.35 -8.51 6.63
N ASP A 3 33.86 -9.63 6.15
CA ASP A 3 34.42 -9.79 4.82
C ASP A 3 33.43 -10.38 3.79
N ASP A 4 32.29 -10.92 4.25
CA ASP A 4 31.18 -11.37 3.40
C ASP A 4 29.84 -10.97 4.06
N PRO A 5 29.48 -9.69 3.99
CA PRO A 5 28.30 -9.20 4.66
C PRO A 5 27.03 -9.71 3.97
N PHE A 6 26.14 -10.29 4.76
CA PHE A 6 24.77 -10.60 4.32
C PHE A 6 24.09 -9.32 3.81
N LYS A 7 23.60 -9.34 2.56
CA LYS A 7 23.00 -8.18 1.93
C LYS A 7 21.50 -8.20 2.05
N VAL A 8 20.94 -7.15 2.64
CA VAL A 8 19.49 -6.90 2.70
C VAL A 8 19.12 -5.92 1.62
N LEU A 9 18.13 -6.26 0.79
CA LEU A 9 17.55 -5.38 -0.21
C LEU A 9 16.23 -4.82 0.34
N TYR A 10 16.04 -3.52 0.19
CA TYR A 10 14.82 -2.84 0.63
C TYR A 10 13.87 -2.63 -0.55
N GLY A 11 12.64 -3.05 -0.37
CA GLY A 11 11.62 -2.95 -1.39
C GLY A 11 10.23 -3.06 -0.80
N VAL A 12 9.24 -3.09 -1.68
CA VAL A 12 7.83 -3.32 -1.33
C VAL A 12 7.20 -4.28 -2.31
N GLU A 13 6.36 -5.18 -1.80
CA GLU A 13 5.36 -5.85 -2.60
C GLU A 13 4.13 -4.94 -2.68
N GLY A 14 3.80 -4.50 -3.88
CA GLY A 14 2.73 -3.56 -4.15
C GLY A 14 1.56 -4.19 -4.90
N TYR A 15 0.48 -3.43 -5.01
CA TYR A 15 -0.68 -3.78 -5.82
C TYR A 15 -0.68 -2.95 -7.10
N VAL A 16 -0.09 -3.48 -8.17
CA VAL A 16 -0.04 -2.81 -9.47
C VAL A 16 -1.38 -2.83 -10.19
N VAL A 17 -1.65 -1.77 -10.92
CA VAL A 17 -2.77 -1.65 -11.85
C VAL A 17 -2.19 -1.37 -13.24
N ASP A 18 -2.60 -2.15 -14.24
CA ASP A 18 -2.22 -1.91 -15.62
C ASP A 18 -3.13 -0.86 -16.26
N ASP A 19 -2.80 0.40 -16.03
CA ASP A 19 -3.44 1.56 -16.63
C ASP A 19 -2.80 1.96 -17.98
N LEU A 20 -1.79 1.22 -18.42
CA LEU A 20 -1.21 1.32 -19.76
C LEU A 20 -1.99 0.47 -20.78
N THR A 21 -3.01 -0.28 -20.31
CA THR A 21 -3.89 -1.01 -21.23
C THR A 21 -4.67 0.00 -22.04
N GLU A 22 -4.40 0.03 -23.32
CA GLU A 22 -5.12 0.87 -24.25
C GLU A 22 -6.59 0.46 -24.31
N ILE A 23 -7.51 1.42 -24.34
CA ILE A 23 -8.94 1.18 -24.60
C ILE A 23 -9.10 0.57 -25.98
N ALA A 24 -8.29 1.06 -26.93
CA ALA A 24 -8.18 0.54 -28.29
C ALA A 24 -6.80 -0.05 -28.51
N VAL A 25 -6.71 -1.39 -28.58
CA VAL A 25 -5.46 -2.12 -28.86
C VAL A 25 -5.15 -2.04 -30.36
N ASN A 26 -3.85 -1.90 -30.74
CA ASN A 26 -3.38 -1.70 -32.10
C ASN A 26 -4.11 -0.56 -32.83
N ALA A 27 -4.36 0.55 -32.14
CA ALA A 27 -5.00 1.72 -32.71
C ALA A 27 -4.17 2.31 -33.84
N LYS A 28 -4.75 2.38 -35.02
CA LYS A 28 -4.21 3.06 -36.20
C LYS A 28 -4.82 4.47 -36.28
N ASP A 29 -4.95 5.02 -37.46
CA ASP A 29 -5.55 6.33 -37.66
C ASP A 29 -7.07 6.31 -37.87
N GLN A 30 -7.76 5.27 -37.28
CA GLN A 30 -9.22 5.15 -37.33
C GLN A 30 -9.90 6.29 -36.61
N THR A 31 -10.86 6.91 -37.29
CA THR A 31 -11.79 7.87 -36.70
C THR A 31 -12.96 7.18 -36.03
N LEU A 32 -13.68 7.88 -35.14
CA LEU A 32 -14.86 7.34 -34.49
C LEU A 32 -16.05 7.11 -35.45
N ASP A 33 -15.95 7.56 -36.71
CA ASP A 33 -16.95 7.37 -37.75
C ASP A 33 -16.63 6.23 -38.73
N ASP A 34 -15.46 5.60 -38.60
CA ASP A 34 -15.04 4.49 -39.43
C ASP A 34 -15.89 3.23 -39.18
N THR A 35 -15.60 2.15 -39.87
CA THR A 35 -16.28 0.87 -39.72
C THR A 35 -15.82 0.13 -38.45
N TYR A 36 -16.77 -0.20 -37.61
CA TYR A 36 -16.58 -1.01 -36.40
C TYR A 36 -17.43 -2.27 -36.43
N ILE A 37 -16.83 -3.40 -36.07
CA ILE A 37 -17.51 -4.68 -35.95
C ILE A 37 -17.66 -4.99 -34.47
N VAL A 38 -18.84 -4.73 -33.95
CA VAL A 38 -19.20 -5.02 -32.57
C VAL A 38 -19.66 -6.47 -32.50
N PHE A 39 -18.98 -7.29 -31.73
CA PHE A 39 -19.24 -8.73 -31.70
C PHE A 39 -19.18 -9.30 -30.28
N ASP A 40 -19.79 -10.45 -30.16
CA ASP A 40 -19.80 -11.29 -28.97
C ASP A 40 -19.76 -12.76 -29.39
N ILE A 41 -19.20 -13.63 -28.56
CA ILE A 41 -19.14 -15.07 -28.83
C ILE A 41 -19.65 -15.86 -27.62
N GLU A 42 -20.32 -16.98 -27.89
CA GLU A 42 -20.57 -17.99 -26.89
C GLU A 42 -19.62 -19.17 -27.09
N THR A 43 -19.17 -19.77 -25.99
CA THR A 43 -18.12 -20.79 -25.99
C THR A 43 -18.45 -21.95 -25.06
N THR A 44 -17.76 -23.08 -25.23
CA THR A 44 -17.89 -24.24 -24.32
C THR A 44 -17.20 -24.05 -22.97
N GLY A 45 -16.48 -22.93 -22.76
CA GLY A 45 -15.75 -22.57 -21.55
C GLY A 45 -14.87 -21.36 -21.74
N PHE A 46 -13.96 -21.09 -20.82
CA PHE A 46 -13.23 -19.82 -20.76
C PHE A 46 -11.84 -19.83 -21.42
N SER A 47 -11.36 -20.99 -21.88
CA SER A 47 -10.01 -21.12 -22.45
C SER A 47 -10.02 -21.12 -23.98
N SER A 48 -9.47 -20.11 -24.62
CA SER A 48 -9.34 -20.03 -26.07
C SER A 48 -8.56 -21.22 -26.70
N ILE A 49 -7.78 -21.95 -25.92
CA ILE A 49 -7.00 -23.12 -26.36
C ILE A 49 -7.80 -24.40 -26.22
N ARG A 50 -8.49 -24.60 -25.11
CA ARG A 50 -9.21 -25.87 -24.79
C ARG A 50 -10.63 -25.86 -25.22
N ASP A 51 -11.26 -24.69 -25.14
CA ASP A 51 -12.69 -24.56 -25.40
C ASP A 51 -12.96 -24.17 -26.85
N ARG A 52 -14.20 -24.27 -27.24
CA ARG A 52 -14.64 -24.08 -28.63
C ARG A 52 -15.73 -23.00 -28.67
N ILE A 53 -15.74 -22.25 -29.75
CA ILE A 53 -16.81 -21.30 -30.06
C ILE A 53 -18.05 -22.11 -30.45
N ILE A 54 -19.23 -21.72 -29.95
CA ILE A 54 -20.54 -22.32 -30.26
C ILE A 54 -21.51 -21.35 -30.92
N GLU A 55 -21.29 -20.04 -30.78
CA GLU A 55 -22.03 -19.00 -31.49
C GLU A 55 -21.12 -17.79 -31.74
N ILE A 56 -21.27 -17.13 -32.89
CA ILE A 56 -20.70 -15.80 -33.18
C ILE A 56 -21.85 -14.89 -33.57
N GLY A 57 -21.99 -13.78 -32.84
CA GLY A 57 -22.90 -12.70 -33.16
C GLY A 57 -22.12 -11.40 -33.38
N ALA A 58 -22.39 -10.68 -34.47
CA ALA A 58 -21.74 -9.42 -34.75
C ALA A 58 -22.70 -8.43 -35.41
N VAL A 59 -22.37 -7.14 -35.19
CA VAL A 59 -23.11 -6.00 -35.72
C VAL A 59 -22.10 -5.04 -36.33
N LYS A 60 -22.30 -4.66 -37.59
CA LYS A 60 -21.48 -3.66 -38.26
C LYS A 60 -22.03 -2.27 -38.00
N VAL A 61 -21.16 -1.38 -37.52
CA VAL A 61 -21.46 0.03 -37.25
C VAL A 61 -20.61 0.89 -38.16
N GLU A 62 -21.25 1.80 -38.89
CA GLU A 62 -20.59 2.80 -39.75
C GLU A 62 -21.23 4.18 -39.51
N ASN A 63 -20.42 5.22 -39.35
CA ASN A 63 -20.90 6.56 -39.02
C ASN A 63 -21.89 6.61 -37.83
N GLY A 64 -21.65 5.79 -36.81
CA GLY A 64 -22.52 5.71 -35.63
C GLY A 64 -23.86 5.02 -35.88
N GLN A 65 -24.05 4.34 -37.02
CA GLN A 65 -25.28 3.63 -37.35
C GLN A 65 -25.02 2.13 -37.57
N ILE A 66 -25.96 1.31 -37.12
CA ILE A 66 -25.95 -0.14 -37.39
C ILE A 66 -26.38 -0.36 -38.84
N VAL A 67 -25.51 -0.97 -39.66
CA VAL A 67 -25.72 -1.15 -41.09
C VAL A 67 -25.85 -2.62 -41.51
N ASP A 68 -25.30 -3.58 -40.77
CA ASP A 68 -25.32 -4.98 -41.10
C ASP A 68 -25.18 -5.88 -39.86
N LYS A 69 -25.57 -7.18 -39.98
CA LYS A 69 -25.47 -8.15 -38.88
C LYS A 69 -24.94 -9.49 -39.39
N PHE A 70 -24.18 -10.15 -38.53
CA PHE A 70 -23.71 -11.52 -38.74
C PHE A 70 -24.15 -12.35 -37.53
N SER A 71 -24.70 -13.57 -37.75
CA SER A 71 -25.06 -14.44 -36.65
C SER A 71 -25.04 -15.88 -37.15
N THR A 72 -24.30 -16.73 -36.45
CA THR A 72 -24.25 -18.16 -36.78
C THR A 72 -23.89 -19.01 -35.55
N PHE A 73 -24.49 -20.16 -35.46
CA PHE A 73 -23.99 -21.23 -34.58
C PHE A 73 -22.74 -21.84 -35.18
N VAL A 74 -21.90 -22.39 -34.32
CA VAL A 74 -20.70 -23.13 -34.68
C VAL A 74 -20.74 -24.50 -34.00
N ASN A 75 -20.51 -25.56 -34.78
CA ASN A 75 -20.41 -26.91 -34.26
C ASN A 75 -19.05 -27.06 -33.53
N PRO A 76 -19.03 -27.26 -32.20
CA PRO A 76 -17.77 -27.35 -31.43
C PRO A 76 -17.10 -28.73 -31.59
N GLU A 77 -17.74 -29.70 -32.29
CA GLU A 77 -17.29 -31.08 -32.46
C GLU A 77 -17.07 -31.83 -31.12
N ARG A 78 -17.75 -31.37 -30.08
CA ARG A 78 -17.72 -31.91 -28.72
C ARG A 78 -19.03 -31.58 -27.99
N PRO A 79 -19.42 -32.34 -26.95
CA PRO A 79 -20.56 -31.97 -26.11
C PRO A 79 -20.36 -30.62 -25.42
N ILE A 80 -21.42 -29.82 -25.32
CA ILE A 80 -21.47 -28.57 -24.57
C ILE A 80 -21.64 -28.91 -23.08
N PRO A 81 -20.79 -28.37 -22.17
CA PRO A 81 -20.97 -28.59 -20.74
C PRO A 81 -22.34 -28.10 -20.24
N PHE A 82 -22.91 -28.83 -19.29
CA PHE A 82 -24.25 -28.54 -18.77
C PHE A 82 -24.37 -27.11 -18.20
N GLU A 83 -23.31 -26.60 -17.51
CA GLU A 83 -23.28 -25.27 -16.98
C GLU A 83 -23.34 -24.19 -18.08
N ILE A 84 -22.71 -24.45 -19.22
CA ILE A 84 -22.75 -23.57 -20.40
C ILE A 84 -24.13 -23.58 -21.04
N THR A 85 -24.73 -24.76 -21.21
CA THR A 85 -26.12 -24.87 -21.71
C THR A 85 -27.08 -24.08 -20.80
N ASN A 86 -26.93 -24.20 -19.49
CA ASN A 86 -27.76 -23.44 -18.54
C ASN A 86 -27.52 -21.90 -18.62
N LEU A 87 -26.33 -21.48 -18.94
CA LEU A 87 -25.97 -20.06 -19.04
C LEU A 87 -26.46 -19.44 -20.36
N THR A 88 -26.18 -20.13 -21.49
CA THR A 88 -26.39 -19.60 -22.85
C THR A 88 -27.72 -20.07 -23.49
N SER A 89 -28.35 -21.07 -22.90
CA SER A 89 -29.49 -21.79 -23.48
C SER A 89 -29.20 -22.48 -24.84
N ILE A 90 -27.92 -22.60 -25.22
CA ILE A 90 -27.49 -23.30 -26.42
C ILE A 90 -27.32 -24.78 -26.09
N THR A 91 -28.00 -25.66 -26.82
CA THR A 91 -27.95 -27.09 -26.63
C THR A 91 -27.15 -27.78 -27.73
N ASP A 92 -26.73 -29.05 -27.48
CA ASP A 92 -26.03 -29.85 -28.48
C ASP A 92 -26.82 -29.99 -29.78
N GLU A 93 -28.17 -30.13 -29.70
CA GLU A 93 -29.01 -30.25 -30.89
C GLU A 93 -28.98 -28.96 -31.75
N MET A 94 -28.86 -27.80 -31.15
CA MET A 94 -28.84 -26.52 -31.87
C MET A 94 -27.57 -26.35 -32.71
N VAL A 95 -26.45 -26.93 -32.29
CA VAL A 95 -25.14 -26.80 -32.94
C VAL A 95 -24.75 -28.04 -33.78
N LEU A 96 -25.49 -29.14 -33.69
CA LEU A 96 -25.11 -30.39 -34.30
C LEU A 96 -24.95 -30.28 -35.83
N ASP A 97 -25.88 -29.60 -36.48
CA ASP A 97 -25.88 -29.40 -37.95
C ASP A 97 -25.28 -28.07 -38.36
N ALA A 98 -24.71 -27.30 -37.40
CA ALA A 98 -24.03 -26.04 -37.71
C ALA A 98 -22.68 -26.28 -38.38
N PRO A 99 -22.17 -25.32 -39.18
CA PRO A 99 -20.84 -25.43 -39.74
C PRO A 99 -19.78 -25.38 -38.63
N THR A 100 -18.62 -26.01 -38.88
CA THR A 100 -17.48 -25.98 -37.97
C THR A 100 -16.73 -24.63 -38.07
N ILE A 101 -15.81 -24.36 -37.12
CA ILE A 101 -15.06 -23.10 -37.08
C ILE A 101 -14.21 -22.86 -38.32
N GLU A 102 -13.74 -23.93 -38.97
CA GLU A 102 -12.96 -23.86 -40.21
C GLU A 102 -13.76 -23.26 -41.40
N VAL A 103 -15.09 -23.39 -41.35
CA VAL A 103 -16.00 -22.81 -42.33
C VAL A 103 -16.46 -21.43 -41.92
N VAL A 104 -16.79 -21.26 -40.64
CA VAL A 104 -17.34 -19.99 -40.12
C VAL A 104 -16.29 -18.88 -40.02
N LEU A 105 -15.08 -19.19 -39.59
CA LEU A 105 -14.07 -18.17 -39.35
C LEU A 105 -13.69 -17.38 -40.62
N PRO A 106 -13.45 -18.01 -41.78
CA PRO A 106 -13.21 -17.26 -43.02
C PRO A 106 -14.36 -16.31 -43.39
N GLN A 107 -15.63 -16.75 -43.19
CA GLN A 107 -16.80 -15.91 -43.46
C GLN A 107 -16.88 -14.72 -42.48
N PHE A 108 -16.53 -14.95 -41.22
CA PHE A 108 -16.49 -13.90 -40.23
C PHE A 108 -15.36 -12.91 -40.51
N LEU A 109 -14.19 -13.38 -40.94
CA LEU A 109 -13.07 -12.52 -41.34
C LEU A 109 -13.43 -11.67 -42.57
N GLU A 110 -14.18 -12.19 -43.52
CA GLU A 110 -14.73 -11.45 -44.68
C GLU A 110 -15.71 -10.35 -44.19
N PHE A 111 -16.61 -10.69 -43.24
CA PHE A 111 -17.54 -9.72 -42.64
C PHE A 111 -16.82 -8.59 -41.90
N ILE A 112 -15.73 -8.90 -41.16
CA ILE A 112 -14.88 -7.89 -40.51
C ILE A 112 -14.29 -6.93 -41.53
N GLY A 113 -13.79 -7.42 -42.66
CA GLY A 113 -13.08 -6.58 -43.68
C GLY A 113 -11.90 -5.84 -43.02
N GLU A 114 -11.82 -4.54 -43.19
CA GLU A 114 -10.79 -3.66 -42.60
C GLU A 114 -11.31 -2.98 -41.30
N GLY A 115 -12.50 -3.35 -40.82
CA GLY A 115 -13.12 -2.76 -39.64
C GLY A 115 -12.37 -3.08 -38.33
N ALA A 116 -12.44 -2.18 -37.37
CA ALA A 116 -11.96 -2.44 -36.02
C ALA A 116 -12.98 -3.26 -35.21
N LEU A 117 -12.50 -4.21 -34.43
CA LEU A 117 -13.34 -5.04 -33.56
C LEU A 117 -13.75 -4.26 -32.30
N VAL A 118 -14.96 -4.48 -31.84
CA VAL A 118 -15.45 -3.95 -30.55
C VAL A 118 -16.13 -5.05 -29.78
N ALA A 119 -15.80 -5.25 -28.52
CA ALA A 119 -16.50 -6.20 -27.67
C ALA A 119 -16.56 -5.72 -26.22
N HIS A 120 -17.43 -6.37 -25.43
CA HIS A 120 -17.59 -6.07 -24.00
C HIS A 120 -16.69 -7.00 -23.17
N ASN A 121 -15.51 -6.56 -22.77
CA ASN A 121 -14.35 -7.33 -22.31
C ASN A 121 -13.59 -7.97 -23.49
N ALA A 122 -13.23 -7.14 -24.45
CA ALA A 122 -12.71 -7.52 -25.76
C ALA A 122 -11.54 -8.53 -25.75
N GLY A 123 -10.73 -8.55 -24.69
CA GLY A 123 -9.63 -9.51 -24.54
C GLY A 123 -10.09 -10.97 -24.59
N PHE A 124 -11.30 -11.28 -24.12
CA PHE A 124 -11.87 -12.63 -24.18
C PHE A 124 -12.26 -12.99 -25.61
N ASP A 125 -13.14 -12.22 -26.24
CA ASP A 125 -13.70 -12.52 -27.54
C ASP A 125 -12.64 -12.49 -28.65
N VAL A 126 -11.83 -11.45 -28.67
CA VAL A 126 -10.73 -11.30 -29.64
C VAL A 126 -9.70 -12.42 -29.45
N GLY A 127 -9.39 -12.82 -28.21
CA GLY A 127 -8.46 -13.91 -27.94
C GLY A 127 -8.89 -15.27 -28.53
N PHE A 128 -10.20 -15.58 -28.52
CA PHE A 128 -10.72 -16.78 -29.19
C PHE A 128 -10.59 -16.67 -30.72
N ILE A 129 -10.89 -15.52 -31.31
CA ILE A 129 -10.76 -15.32 -32.75
C ILE A 129 -9.28 -15.43 -33.18
N GLU A 130 -8.37 -14.76 -32.48
CA GLU A 130 -6.92 -14.81 -32.76
C GLU A 130 -6.38 -16.26 -32.64
N GLN A 131 -6.78 -16.99 -31.61
CA GLN A 131 -6.36 -18.38 -31.43
C GLN A 131 -6.84 -19.29 -32.56
N ASN A 132 -8.10 -19.16 -32.97
CA ASN A 132 -8.63 -19.93 -34.11
C ASN A 132 -7.95 -19.50 -35.43
N CYS A 133 -7.68 -18.23 -35.64
CA CYS A 133 -6.87 -17.76 -36.79
C CYS A 133 -5.49 -18.42 -36.81
N ARG A 134 -4.82 -18.50 -35.66
CA ARG A 134 -3.49 -19.14 -35.53
C ARG A 134 -3.55 -20.63 -35.86
N VAL A 135 -4.53 -21.35 -35.32
CA VAL A 135 -4.70 -22.77 -35.58
C VAL A 135 -4.97 -23.07 -37.06
N LEU A 136 -5.70 -22.19 -37.75
CA LEU A 136 -6.04 -22.35 -39.15
C LEU A 136 -5.05 -21.74 -40.13
N GLY A 137 -3.95 -21.13 -39.62
CA GLY A 137 -2.96 -20.46 -40.46
C GLY A 137 -3.48 -19.18 -41.13
N LEU A 138 -4.48 -18.53 -40.54
CA LEU A 138 -5.13 -17.29 -41.01
C LEU A 138 -4.68 -16.08 -40.16
N GLU A 139 -3.44 -16.07 -39.72
CA GLU A 139 -2.94 -15.01 -38.80
C GLU A 139 -3.18 -13.61 -39.35
N ARG A 140 -3.76 -12.77 -38.50
CA ARG A 140 -4.11 -11.39 -38.79
C ARG A 140 -4.04 -10.56 -37.51
N GLU A 141 -3.52 -9.34 -37.61
CA GLU A 141 -3.60 -8.37 -36.52
C GLU A 141 -4.93 -7.62 -36.56
N PHE A 142 -5.59 -7.54 -35.39
CA PHE A 142 -6.83 -6.80 -35.24
C PHE A 142 -6.59 -5.51 -34.46
N THR A 143 -7.25 -4.42 -34.89
CA THR A 143 -7.53 -3.29 -33.99
C THR A 143 -8.79 -3.65 -33.21
N SER A 144 -8.73 -3.50 -31.88
CA SER A 144 -9.90 -3.82 -31.06
C SER A 144 -10.15 -2.77 -29.98
N VAL A 145 -11.41 -2.50 -29.66
CA VAL A 145 -11.87 -1.56 -28.63
C VAL A 145 -12.62 -2.31 -27.55
N ASP A 146 -12.23 -2.09 -26.28
CA ASP A 146 -12.91 -2.68 -25.10
C ASP A 146 -13.93 -1.70 -24.50
N THR A 147 -15.21 -2.04 -24.62
CA THR A 147 -16.28 -1.20 -24.05
C THR A 147 -16.34 -1.24 -22.52
N VAL A 148 -15.77 -2.25 -21.85
CA VAL A 148 -15.61 -2.24 -20.37
C VAL A 148 -14.57 -1.20 -19.96
N ALA A 149 -13.42 -1.16 -20.64
CA ALA A 149 -12.39 -0.15 -20.38
C ALA A 149 -12.95 1.25 -20.63
N LEU A 150 -13.67 1.44 -21.73
CA LEU A 150 -14.30 2.70 -22.08
C LEU A 150 -15.39 3.12 -21.08
N ALA A 151 -16.22 2.17 -20.62
CA ALA A 151 -17.25 2.42 -19.62
C ALA A 151 -16.65 2.86 -18.26
N ARG A 152 -15.50 2.34 -17.87
CA ARG A 152 -14.80 2.77 -16.64
C ARG A 152 -14.45 4.25 -16.66
N VAL A 153 -14.13 4.77 -17.81
CA VAL A 153 -13.77 6.18 -18.00
C VAL A 153 -15.00 7.07 -18.15
N LEU A 154 -15.96 6.67 -18.98
CA LEU A 154 -17.14 7.48 -19.31
C LEU A 154 -18.25 7.41 -18.24
N LEU A 155 -18.36 6.29 -17.50
CA LEU A 155 -19.37 6.06 -16.47
C LEU A 155 -18.72 5.78 -15.09
N PRO A 156 -17.92 6.70 -14.54
CA PRO A 156 -17.12 6.45 -13.34
C PRO A 156 -17.95 6.22 -12.07
N THR A 157 -19.23 6.51 -12.08
CA THR A 157 -20.14 6.31 -10.93
C THR A 157 -20.65 4.89 -10.77
N LEU A 158 -20.53 4.05 -11.82
CA LEU A 158 -20.98 2.66 -11.75
C LEU A 158 -20.07 1.83 -10.83
N SER A 159 -20.68 0.96 -10.03
CA SER A 159 -19.96 0.05 -9.14
C SER A 159 -19.46 -1.23 -9.83
N LYS A 160 -20.11 -1.63 -10.91
CA LYS A 160 -19.81 -2.82 -11.74
C LYS A 160 -20.10 -2.50 -13.21
N TYR A 161 -19.35 -3.14 -14.11
CA TYR A 161 -19.39 -2.86 -15.55
C TYR A 161 -19.83 -4.11 -16.35
N LYS A 162 -20.76 -4.92 -15.81
CA LYS A 162 -21.40 -5.98 -16.57
C LYS A 162 -22.28 -5.36 -17.67
N LEU A 163 -22.42 -6.05 -18.81
CA LEU A 163 -23.16 -5.58 -19.98
C LEU A 163 -24.56 -5.04 -19.63
N ASN A 164 -25.33 -5.80 -18.88
CA ASN A 164 -26.68 -5.43 -18.45
C ASN A 164 -26.72 -4.18 -17.56
N LEU A 165 -25.69 -3.93 -16.75
CA LEU A 165 -25.61 -2.75 -15.89
C LEU A 165 -25.21 -1.49 -16.67
N VAL A 166 -24.29 -1.65 -17.63
CA VAL A 166 -23.90 -0.56 -18.54
C VAL A 166 -25.06 -0.18 -19.45
N ALA A 167 -25.72 -1.17 -20.07
CA ALA A 167 -26.92 -0.95 -20.89
C ALA A 167 -28.00 -0.20 -20.11
N LYS A 168 -28.32 -0.65 -18.90
CA LYS A 168 -29.29 0.01 -18.01
C LYS A 168 -28.92 1.44 -17.70
N ALA A 169 -27.66 1.72 -17.41
CA ALA A 169 -27.16 3.07 -17.11
C ALA A 169 -27.34 4.03 -18.30
N LEU A 170 -27.24 3.50 -19.52
CA LEU A 170 -27.41 4.26 -20.76
C LEU A 170 -28.83 4.23 -21.31
N GLY A 171 -29.79 3.57 -20.61
CA GLY A 171 -31.17 3.45 -21.03
C GLY A 171 -31.36 2.55 -22.27
N ILE A 172 -30.49 1.56 -22.45
CA ILE A 172 -30.54 0.58 -23.53
C ILE A 172 -31.28 -0.66 -23.03
N SER A 173 -32.22 -1.19 -23.83
CA SER A 173 -32.93 -2.46 -23.53
C SER A 173 -32.05 -3.63 -23.90
N LEU A 174 -31.97 -4.63 -23.02
CA LEU A 174 -31.27 -5.89 -23.27
C LEU A 174 -32.30 -7.02 -23.11
N GLU A 175 -32.81 -7.49 -24.24
CA GLU A 175 -33.72 -8.66 -24.35
C GLU A 175 -32.88 -9.87 -24.73
N ASN A 176 -33.21 -11.04 -24.19
CA ASN A 176 -32.53 -12.33 -24.47
C ASN A 176 -31.01 -12.32 -24.19
N HIS A 177 -30.59 -11.82 -23.06
CA HIS A 177 -29.19 -11.86 -22.61
C HIS A 177 -28.63 -13.31 -22.68
N HIS A 178 -27.34 -13.43 -23.08
CA HIS A 178 -26.64 -14.70 -23.41
C HIS A 178 -27.00 -15.32 -24.78
N ARG A 179 -27.31 -14.49 -25.75
CA ARG A 179 -27.29 -14.82 -27.18
C ARG A 179 -26.34 -13.85 -27.87
N ALA A 180 -25.30 -14.41 -28.51
CA ALA A 180 -24.20 -13.60 -29.04
C ALA A 180 -24.63 -12.42 -29.92
N VAL A 181 -25.65 -12.58 -30.76
CA VAL A 181 -26.14 -11.50 -31.62
C VAL A 181 -26.90 -10.40 -30.85
N ASP A 182 -27.62 -10.76 -29.79
CA ASP A 182 -28.38 -9.83 -28.97
C ASP A 182 -27.42 -9.03 -28.06
N ASP A 183 -26.41 -9.69 -27.48
CA ASP A 183 -25.36 -9.08 -26.68
C ASP A 183 -24.44 -8.19 -27.54
N ALA A 184 -24.09 -8.61 -28.76
CA ALA A 184 -23.41 -7.77 -29.74
C ALA A 184 -24.23 -6.53 -30.15
N GLY A 185 -25.55 -6.71 -30.31
CA GLY A 185 -26.49 -5.60 -30.61
C GLY A 185 -26.54 -4.56 -29.49
N ALA A 186 -26.70 -4.99 -28.24
CA ALA A 186 -26.69 -4.11 -27.08
C ALA A 186 -25.33 -3.42 -26.91
N THR A 187 -24.23 -4.17 -27.13
CA THR A 187 -22.87 -3.62 -27.09
C THR A 187 -22.66 -2.57 -28.20
N ALA A 188 -23.25 -2.77 -29.37
CA ALA A 188 -23.20 -1.79 -30.46
C ALA A 188 -23.93 -0.48 -30.10
N GLU A 189 -25.12 -0.57 -29.50
CA GLU A 189 -25.84 0.61 -29.01
C GLU A 189 -25.05 1.34 -27.90
N ILE A 190 -24.42 0.59 -26.99
CA ILE A 190 -23.52 1.13 -25.96
C ILE A 190 -22.35 1.87 -26.63
N PHE A 191 -21.70 1.23 -27.59
CA PHE A 191 -20.56 1.80 -28.28
C PHE A 191 -20.93 3.08 -29.03
N VAL A 192 -22.05 3.10 -29.74
CA VAL A 192 -22.56 4.30 -30.41
C VAL A 192 -22.74 5.46 -29.41
N LYS A 193 -23.37 5.22 -28.27
CA LYS A 193 -23.50 6.23 -27.21
C LYS A 193 -22.17 6.68 -26.65
N PHE A 194 -21.24 5.78 -26.46
CA PHE A 194 -19.88 6.15 -26.06
C PHE A 194 -19.16 7.01 -27.08
N VAL A 195 -19.31 6.72 -28.37
CA VAL A 195 -18.80 7.56 -29.46
C VAL A 195 -19.39 8.98 -29.40
N GLU A 196 -20.70 9.12 -29.16
CA GLU A 196 -21.34 10.43 -28.95
C GLU A 196 -20.71 11.16 -27.75
N MET A 197 -20.59 10.49 -26.61
CA MET A 197 -19.98 11.07 -25.39
C MET A 197 -18.52 11.48 -25.59
N LEU A 198 -17.75 10.72 -26.38
CA LEU A 198 -16.36 11.06 -26.72
C LEU A 198 -16.28 12.30 -27.64
N LYS A 199 -17.13 12.36 -28.65
CA LYS A 199 -17.21 13.52 -29.55
C LYS A 199 -17.60 14.81 -28.81
N ASP A 200 -18.50 14.72 -27.83
CA ASP A 200 -18.84 15.86 -26.96
C ASP A 200 -17.63 16.37 -26.15
N GLN A 201 -16.63 15.52 -25.96
CA GLN A 201 -15.36 15.87 -25.32
C GLN A 201 -14.23 16.15 -26.31
N HIS A 202 -14.57 16.35 -27.60
CA HIS A 202 -13.62 16.64 -28.69
C HIS A 202 -12.61 15.51 -28.97
N ILE A 203 -12.97 14.26 -28.67
CA ILE A 203 -12.17 13.08 -29.00
C ILE A 203 -12.70 12.51 -30.31
N MET A 204 -11.85 12.39 -31.33
CA MET A 204 -12.28 12.10 -32.68
C MET A 204 -11.70 10.81 -33.27
N ASN A 205 -10.70 10.19 -32.62
CA ASN A 205 -10.02 8.99 -33.10
C ASN A 205 -9.59 8.08 -31.97
N LEU A 206 -9.19 6.83 -32.30
CA LEU A 206 -8.79 5.83 -31.33
C LEU A 206 -7.54 6.19 -30.53
N LYS A 207 -6.59 6.90 -31.11
CA LYS A 207 -5.38 7.35 -30.39
C LYS A 207 -5.71 8.42 -29.35
N GLU A 208 -6.63 9.33 -29.67
CA GLU A 208 -7.13 10.31 -28.69
C GLU A 208 -7.97 9.65 -27.61
N MET A 209 -8.76 8.63 -27.94
CA MET A 209 -9.51 7.82 -26.98
C MET A 209 -8.57 7.15 -25.96
N ASN A 210 -7.45 6.59 -26.37
CA ASN A 210 -6.46 6.03 -25.47
C ASN A 210 -5.88 7.08 -24.52
N LYS A 211 -5.49 8.24 -25.06
CA LYS A 211 -4.99 9.36 -24.23
C LYS A 211 -6.03 9.89 -23.24
N PHE A 212 -7.31 9.89 -23.61
CA PHE A 212 -8.41 10.29 -22.72
C PHE A 212 -8.60 9.28 -21.58
N GLY A 213 -8.37 8.00 -21.80
CA GLY A 213 -8.37 6.95 -20.78
C GLY A 213 -7.24 7.07 -19.78
N ASP A 214 -6.13 7.71 -20.15
CA ASP A 214 -4.97 7.86 -19.31
C ASP A 214 -5.29 8.64 -18.01
N ARG A 215 -4.82 8.10 -16.86
CA ARG A 215 -4.82 8.79 -15.56
C ARG A 215 -6.17 9.11 -14.92
N ASN A 216 -7.24 8.48 -15.34
CA ASN A 216 -8.52 8.62 -14.62
C ASN A 216 -8.48 7.90 -13.27
N VAL A 217 -8.32 8.66 -12.17
CA VAL A 217 -8.20 8.12 -10.80
C VAL A 217 -9.38 7.21 -10.43
N ASN A 218 -10.60 7.55 -10.82
CA ASN A 218 -11.78 6.73 -10.51
C ASN A 218 -11.81 5.42 -11.30
N ALA A 219 -11.33 5.42 -12.54
CA ALA A 219 -11.16 4.21 -13.34
C ALA A 219 -10.07 3.32 -12.72
N ILE A 220 -8.90 3.87 -12.40
CA ILE A 220 -7.78 3.15 -11.77
C ILE A 220 -8.23 2.50 -10.45
N ARG A 221 -9.01 3.18 -9.62
CA ARG A 221 -9.54 2.64 -8.36
C ARG A 221 -10.43 1.41 -8.53
N LYS A 222 -10.96 1.16 -9.72
CA LYS A 222 -11.86 0.05 -10.05
C LYS A 222 -11.22 -1.07 -10.87
N MET A 223 -10.01 -0.84 -11.38
CA MET A 223 -9.26 -1.85 -12.14
C MET A 223 -8.81 -3.02 -11.26
N PRO A 224 -8.59 -4.21 -11.82
CA PRO A 224 -7.98 -5.32 -11.10
C PRO A 224 -6.57 -4.96 -10.64
N THR A 225 -6.12 -5.61 -9.59
CA THR A 225 -4.77 -5.43 -9.04
C THR A 225 -4.02 -6.74 -9.09
N HIS A 226 -2.73 -6.67 -9.41
CA HIS A 226 -1.79 -7.76 -9.34
C HIS A 226 -0.67 -7.43 -8.38
N HIS A 227 0.09 -8.43 -7.94
CA HIS A 227 1.29 -8.20 -7.13
C HIS A 227 2.45 -7.73 -8.02
N ILE A 228 3.30 -6.88 -7.46
CA ILE A 228 4.53 -6.37 -8.08
C ILE A 228 5.61 -6.21 -7.02
N ILE A 229 6.84 -6.50 -7.35
CA ILE A 229 7.98 -6.22 -6.48
C ILE A 229 8.71 -4.98 -6.96
N LEU A 230 8.91 -4.03 -6.06
CA LEU A 230 9.64 -2.79 -6.31
C LEU A 230 10.82 -2.73 -5.35
N ILE A 231 12.05 -2.83 -5.85
CA ILE A 231 13.27 -2.80 -5.03
C ILE A 231 13.97 -1.46 -5.24
N ALA A 232 14.30 -0.77 -4.16
CA ALA A 232 15.11 0.44 -4.22
C ALA A 232 16.57 0.09 -4.53
N GLN A 233 17.07 0.53 -5.68
CA GLN A 233 18.44 0.27 -6.12
C GLN A 233 19.45 1.21 -5.44
N ASN A 234 19.06 2.46 -5.21
CA ASN A 234 19.87 3.53 -4.63
C ASN A 234 18.98 4.55 -3.91
N ASP A 235 19.53 5.66 -3.43
CA ASP A 235 18.76 6.69 -2.72
C ASP A 235 17.71 7.38 -3.58
N ILE A 236 17.92 7.52 -4.89
CA ILE A 236 16.90 8.03 -5.83
C ILE A 236 15.74 7.05 -5.89
N GLY A 237 16.03 5.77 -6.02
CA GLY A 237 15.02 4.71 -6.02
C GLY A 237 14.27 4.61 -4.69
N ARG A 238 14.95 4.81 -3.55
CA ARG A 238 14.29 4.90 -2.24
C ARG A 238 13.27 6.05 -2.19
N TYR A 239 13.68 7.24 -2.65
CA TYR A 239 12.80 8.41 -2.74
C TYR A 239 11.59 8.13 -3.67
N ASN A 240 11.84 7.61 -4.86
CA ASN A 240 10.80 7.28 -5.82
C ASN A 240 9.84 6.21 -5.29
N LEU A 241 10.37 5.20 -4.57
CA LEU A 241 9.54 4.17 -3.92
C LEU A 241 8.58 4.79 -2.89
N TYR A 242 9.05 5.73 -2.07
CA TYR A 242 8.19 6.45 -1.13
C TYR A 242 7.14 7.33 -1.82
N GLN A 243 7.47 7.95 -2.96
CA GLN A 243 6.49 8.68 -3.79
C GLN A 243 5.38 7.74 -4.26
N LEU A 244 5.73 6.55 -4.77
CA LEU A 244 4.77 5.55 -5.21
C LEU A 244 3.87 5.06 -4.07
N ILE A 245 4.45 4.76 -2.90
CA ILE A 245 3.70 4.33 -1.72
C ILE A 245 2.75 5.44 -1.25
N THR A 246 3.23 6.68 -1.19
CA THR A 246 2.42 7.84 -0.80
C THR A 246 1.24 8.01 -1.75
N ALA A 247 1.47 8.01 -3.05
CA ALA A 247 0.41 8.17 -4.06
C ALA A 247 -0.60 7.01 -4.01
N SER A 248 -0.13 5.77 -3.78
CA SER A 248 -0.99 4.60 -3.69
C SER A 248 -2.00 4.68 -2.53
N HIS A 249 -1.62 5.32 -1.42
CA HIS A 249 -2.47 5.52 -0.25
C HIS A 249 -3.31 6.79 -0.33
N MET A 250 -2.74 7.90 -0.78
CA MET A 250 -3.41 9.21 -0.77
C MET A 250 -4.33 9.41 -1.97
N THR A 251 -3.94 8.91 -3.15
CA THR A 251 -4.65 9.16 -4.41
C THR A 251 -5.41 7.94 -4.90
N TYR A 252 -4.77 6.78 -4.93
CA TYR A 252 -5.29 5.60 -5.62
C TYR A 252 -5.87 4.52 -4.70
N TYR A 253 -5.99 4.77 -3.40
CA TYR A 253 -6.53 3.81 -2.45
C TYR A 253 -7.99 3.48 -2.72
N ALA A 254 -8.28 2.18 -2.89
CA ALA A 254 -9.64 1.65 -2.92
C ALA A 254 -9.61 0.20 -2.42
N ARG A 255 -9.95 -0.03 -1.15
CA ARG A 255 -9.82 -1.28 -0.38
C ARG A 255 -8.36 -1.71 -0.15
N ARG A 256 -7.43 -1.40 -1.07
CA ARG A 256 -5.99 -1.61 -0.99
C ARG A 256 -5.26 -0.48 -1.72
N PRO A 257 -3.99 -0.21 -1.39
CA PRO A 257 -3.20 0.82 -2.07
C PRO A 257 -2.84 0.35 -3.49
N ARG A 258 -3.25 1.10 -4.51
CA ARG A 258 -3.00 0.78 -5.92
C ARG A 258 -1.86 1.60 -6.48
N ILE A 259 -1.01 0.98 -7.28
CA ILE A 259 0.11 1.65 -7.94
C ILE A 259 -0.09 1.52 -9.46
N PRO A 260 -0.49 2.59 -10.16
CA PRO A 260 -0.61 2.56 -11.62
C PRO A 260 0.75 2.37 -12.30
N LYS A 261 0.82 1.59 -13.37
CA LYS A 261 2.06 1.43 -14.18
C LYS A 261 2.56 2.75 -14.76
N SER A 262 1.64 3.63 -15.15
CA SER A 262 2.00 4.97 -15.62
C SER A 262 2.79 5.75 -14.57
N LEU A 263 2.35 5.70 -13.32
CA LEU A 263 3.05 6.33 -12.20
C LEU A 263 4.40 5.67 -11.92
N ILE A 264 4.49 4.33 -12.03
CA ILE A 264 5.77 3.62 -11.91
C ILE A 264 6.75 4.10 -12.98
N ASN A 265 6.31 4.27 -14.21
CA ASN A 265 7.16 4.76 -15.30
C ASN A 265 7.68 6.19 -15.06
N GLU A 266 6.88 7.06 -14.43
CA GLU A 266 7.29 8.41 -14.04
C GLU A 266 8.36 8.42 -12.95
N HIS A 267 8.36 7.40 -12.08
CA HIS A 267 9.25 7.25 -10.94
C HIS A 267 10.21 6.05 -11.06
N ARG A 268 10.50 5.63 -12.30
CA ARG A 268 11.25 4.38 -12.54
C ARG A 268 12.73 4.45 -12.15
N GLU A 269 13.32 5.64 -12.15
CA GLU A 269 14.75 5.81 -11.87
C GLU A 269 15.13 5.26 -10.50
N GLY A 270 16.13 4.39 -10.46
CA GLY A 270 16.64 3.76 -9.25
C GLY A 270 15.72 2.67 -8.65
N ILE A 271 14.70 2.20 -9.39
CA ILE A 271 13.82 1.11 -8.98
C ILE A 271 14.04 -0.10 -9.88
N ILE A 272 14.22 -1.27 -9.28
CA ILE A 272 14.24 -2.57 -9.96
C ILE A 272 12.85 -3.20 -9.79
N ILE A 273 12.23 -3.62 -10.90
CA ILE A 273 10.86 -4.10 -10.93
C ILE A 273 10.83 -5.61 -11.20
N GLY A 274 10.23 -6.36 -10.26
CA GLY A 274 10.02 -7.80 -10.36
C GLY A 274 8.57 -8.20 -10.59
N SER A 275 8.36 -9.33 -11.27
CA SER A 275 7.02 -9.82 -11.65
C SER A 275 6.19 -10.41 -10.51
N ALA A 276 6.77 -10.54 -9.32
CA ALA A 276 6.16 -11.10 -8.12
C ALA A 276 5.71 -12.58 -8.24
N CYS A 277 4.83 -13.00 -7.34
CA CYS A 277 4.35 -14.37 -7.14
C CYS A 277 3.25 -14.78 -8.13
N GLU A 278 2.48 -15.83 -7.79
CA GLU A 278 1.33 -16.34 -8.54
C GLU A 278 0.19 -15.32 -8.71
N ALA A 279 0.14 -14.31 -7.83
CA ALA A 279 -0.78 -13.18 -7.94
C ALA A 279 -0.22 -12.04 -8.83
N GLY A 280 1.00 -12.19 -9.34
CA GLY A 280 1.62 -11.28 -10.28
C GLY A 280 0.97 -11.35 -11.66
N GLU A 281 1.04 -10.25 -12.39
CA GLU A 281 0.39 -10.11 -13.68
C GLU A 281 0.98 -11.03 -14.75
N LEU A 282 2.31 -11.16 -14.79
CA LEU A 282 3.00 -12.03 -15.77
C LEU A 282 2.66 -13.50 -15.53
N TYR A 283 2.71 -13.95 -14.26
CA TYR A 283 2.35 -15.33 -13.90
C TYR A 283 0.91 -15.63 -14.31
N ARG A 284 -0.03 -14.73 -14.01
CA ARG A 284 -1.43 -14.86 -14.40
C ARG A 284 -1.62 -14.91 -15.91
N ALA A 285 -0.93 -14.09 -16.67
CA ALA A 285 -1.02 -14.09 -18.13
C ALA A 285 -0.53 -15.42 -18.73
N VAL A 286 0.55 -16.00 -18.20
CA VAL A 286 1.06 -17.32 -18.59
C VAL A 286 0.06 -18.43 -18.19
N LEU A 287 -0.42 -18.40 -16.96
CA LEU A 287 -1.40 -19.35 -16.42
C LEU A 287 -2.69 -19.39 -17.24
N GLU A 288 -3.20 -18.22 -17.63
CA GLU A 288 -4.43 -18.04 -18.40
C GLU A 288 -4.21 -18.24 -19.91
N LYS A 289 -2.96 -18.51 -20.34
CA LYS A 289 -2.59 -18.69 -21.75
C LYS A 289 -3.00 -17.50 -22.63
N GLN A 290 -2.75 -16.28 -22.14
CA GLN A 290 -2.98 -15.06 -22.91
C GLN A 290 -2.19 -15.04 -24.20
N SER A 291 -2.53 -14.16 -25.14
CA SER A 291 -1.85 -14.08 -26.43
C SER A 291 -0.35 -13.74 -26.28
N ALA A 292 0.47 -14.23 -27.21
CA ALA A 292 1.91 -13.97 -27.22
C ALA A 292 2.23 -12.46 -27.20
N GLN A 293 1.39 -11.63 -27.83
CA GLN A 293 1.53 -10.19 -27.87
C GLN A 293 1.27 -9.57 -26.47
N GLN A 294 0.22 -10.01 -25.78
CA GLN A 294 -0.08 -9.55 -24.42
C GLN A 294 1.02 -9.96 -23.44
N ILE A 295 1.47 -11.23 -23.49
CA ILE A 295 2.58 -11.70 -22.66
C ILE A 295 3.86 -10.90 -22.96
N ALA A 296 4.17 -10.62 -24.23
CA ALA A 296 5.34 -9.81 -24.58
C ALA A 296 5.30 -8.39 -24.03
N ARG A 297 4.13 -7.73 -24.12
CA ARG A 297 3.92 -6.39 -23.54
C ARG A 297 4.10 -6.38 -22.02
N LEU A 298 3.57 -7.41 -21.34
CA LEU A 298 3.74 -7.54 -19.89
C LEU A 298 5.18 -7.85 -19.52
N ALA A 299 5.82 -8.79 -20.23
CA ALA A 299 7.19 -9.21 -19.99
C ALA A 299 8.20 -8.04 -20.12
N ASP A 300 8.00 -7.14 -21.08
CA ASP A 300 8.88 -5.99 -21.30
C ASP A 300 8.89 -5.00 -20.13
N PHE A 301 7.79 -4.88 -19.41
CA PHE A 301 7.65 -3.95 -18.28
C PHE A 301 8.56 -4.25 -17.10
N TYR A 302 8.84 -5.53 -16.83
CA TYR A 302 9.61 -6.00 -15.67
C TYR A 302 11.12 -6.05 -15.96
N ASP A 303 11.93 -5.81 -14.93
CA ASP A 303 13.39 -5.93 -15.01
C ASP A 303 13.86 -7.35 -14.77
N TYR A 304 13.12 -8.13 -13.98
CA TYR A 304 13.34 -9.56 -13.76
C TYR A 304 12.00 -10.28 -13.54
N TYR A 305 12.00 -11.59 -13.77
CA TYR A 305 10.84 -12.43 -13.50
C TYR A 305 11.09 -13.32 -12.28
N GLU A 306 10.01 -13.71 -11.64
CA GLU A 306 10.05 -14.51 -10.42
C GLU A 306 9.32 -15.81 -10.61
N ILE A 307 9.89 -16.89 -10.09
CA ILE A 307 9.29 -18.21 -9.96
C ILE A 307 9.42 -18.67 -8.52
N GLN A 308 8.48 -19.50 -8.07
CA GLN A 308 8.43 -19.98 -6.69
C GLN A 308 8.32 -21.50 -6.66
N PRO A 309 8.66 -22.15 -5.50
CA PRO A 309 8.40 -23.58 -5.33
C PRO A 309 6.95 -23.91 -5.63
N ILE A 310 6.73 -25.00 -6.37
CA ILE A 310 5.36 -25.39 -6.76
C ILE A 310 4.44 -25.67 -5.57
N GLY A 311 5.02 -26.01 -4.41
CA GLY A 311 4.28 -26.18 -3.16
C GLY A 311 3.51 -24.93 -2.73
N ASN A 312 3.96 -23.74 -3.12
CA ASN A 312 3.29 -22.48 -2.83
C ASN A 312 1.96 -22.36 -3.60
N ASP A 313 1.85 -23.03 -4.77
CA ASP A 313 0.76 -22.91 -5.73
C ASP A 313 -0.14 -24.15 -5.78
N MET A 314 0.07 -25.15 -4.91
CA MET A 314 -0.70 -26.41 -4.91
C MET A 314 -2.21 -26.21 -4.75
N PHE A 315 -2.64 -25.11 -4.13
CA PHE A 315 -4.07 -24.77 -4.03
C PHE A 315 -4.75 -24.62 -5.39
N MET A 316 -4.00 -24.32 -6.45
CA MET A 316 -4.53 -24.17 -7.81
C MET A 316 -5.03 -25.48 -8.41
N LEU A 317 -4.61 -26.63 -7.90
CA LEU A 317 -5.08 -27.95 -8.36
C LEU A 317 -6.56 -28.17 -8.03
N GLU A 318 -7.07 -27.48 -7.02
CA GLU A 318 -8.45 -27.59 -6.54
C GLU A 318 -9.29 -26.33 -6.83
N ASP A 319 -8.68 -25.26 -7.38
CA ASP A 319 -9.37 -23.99 -7.64
C ASP A 319 -10.07 -24.03 -9.01
N GLU A 320 -11.39 -23.95 -9.00
CA GLU A 320 -12.22 -23.87 -10.22
C GLU A 320 -11.83 -22.70 -11.16
N LYS A 321 -11.16 -21.68 -10.62
CA LYS A 321 -10.69 -20.51 -11.41
C LYS A 321 -9.40 -20.78 -12.19
N THR A 322 -8.75 -21.91 -11.94
CA THR A 322 -7.52 -22.32 -12.61
C THR A 322 -7.70 -23.65 -13.34
N PRO A 323 -8.66 -23.77 -14.27
CA PRO A 323 -9.02 -25.04 -14.92
C PRO A 323 -7.88 -25.62 -15.78
N ASN A 324 -6.83 -24.85 -16.02
CA ASN A 324 -5.64 -25.27 -16.78
C ASN A 324 -4.62 -26.02 -15.92
N ILE A 325 -4.78 -26.01 -14.58
CA ILE A 325 -3.85 -26.65 -13.63
C ILE A 325 -4.57 -27.86 -13.02
N ASN A 326 -4.10 -29.06 -13.35
CA ASN A 326 -4.67 -30.31 -12.86
C ASN A 326 -3.64 -31.22 -12.19
N THR A 327 -2.34 -30.95 -12.43
CA THR A 327 -1.23 -31.74 -11.92
C THR A 327 -0.08 -30.81 -11.47
N GLU A 328 0.79 -31.33 -10.61
CA GLU A 328 2.04 -30.62 -10.26
C GLU A 328 2.90 -30.31 -11.49
N GLU A 329 2.83 -31.15 -12.53
CA GLU A 329 3.60 -30.93 -13.75
C GLU A 329 3.06 -29.71 -14.54
N ASP A 330 1.76 -29.41 -14.45
CA ASP A 330 1.21 -28.18 -15.02
C ASP A 330 1.81 -26.94 -14.31
N LEU A 331 1.98 -26.99 -12.99
CA LEU A 331 2.65 -25.90 -12.24
C LEU A 331 4.13 -25.77 -12.63
N ARG A 332 4.86 -26.91 -12.77
CA ARG A 332 6.24 -26.89 -13.27
C ARG A 332 6.32 -26.32 -14.68
N ASN A 333 5.34 -26.57 -15.53
CA ASN A 333 5.31 -26.03 -16.89
C ASN A 333 5.08 -24.51 -16.91
N VAL A 334 4.28 -23.96 -16.01
CA VAL A 334 4.15 -22.50 -15.85
C VAL A 334 5.52 -21.87 -15.52
N ASN A 335 6.24 -22.45 -14.56
CA ASN A 335 7.58 -21.98 -14.20
C ASN A 335 8.58 -22.12 -15.36
N ARG A 336 8.54 -23.22 -16.14
CA ARG A 336 9.39 -23.39 -17.34
C ARG A 336 9.10 -22.33 -18.39
N GLU A 337 7.82 -22.04 -18.64
CA GLU A 337 7.39 -21.02 -19.60
C GLU A 337 7.89 -19.63 -19.19
N ILE A 338 7.86 -19.30 -17.88
CA ILE A 338 8.43 -18.03 -17.36
C ILE A 338 9.96 -18.01 -17.55
N VAL A 339 10.66 -19.14 -17.34
CA VAL A 339 12.10 -19.23 -17.59
C VAL A 339 12.41 -19.01 -19.08
N GLU A 340 11.65 -19.63 -19.98
CA GLU A 340 11.78 -19.43 -21.44
C GLU A 340 11.50 -17.98 -21.86
N LEU A 341 10.52 -17.34 -21.22
CA LEU A 341 10.29 -15.90 -21.45
C LEU A 341 11.49 -15.07 -20.98
N GLY A 342 12.11 -15.42 -19.85
CA GLY A 342 13.35 -14.77 -19.40
C GLY A 342 14.47 -14.85 -20.43
N GLU A 343 14.69 -16.03 -21.02
CA GLU A 343 15.66 -16.22 -22.09
C GLU A 343 15.31 -15.42 -23.33
N LYS A 344 14.05 -15.46 -23.76
CA LYS A 344 13.55 -14.78 -24.94
C LYS A 344 13.68 -13.25 -24.84
N PHE A 345 13.41 -12.67 -23.68
CA PHE A 345 13.45 -11.22 -23.45
C PHE A 345 14.76 -10.73 -22.83
N GLY A 346 15.72 -11.64 -22.57
CA GLY A 346 17.00 -11.29 -21.94
C GLY A 346 16.86 -10.79 -20.50
N LYS A 347 15.82 -11.23 -19.79
CA LYS A 347 15.54 -10.84 -18.40
C LYS A 347 15.96 -11.96 -17.44
N PRO A 348 16.66 -11.66 -16.34
CA PRO A 348 16.97 -12.66 -15.34
C PRO A 348 15.69 -13.22 -14.69
N VAL A 349 15.66 -14.53 -14.48
CA VAL A 349 14.60 -15.18 -13.70
C VAL A 349 15.17 -15.56 -12.35
N VAL A 350 14.50 -15.23 -11.28
CA VAL A 350 14.91 -15.52 -9.90
C VAL A 350 13.91 -16.45 -9.23
N ALA A 351 14.42 -17.42 -8.46
CA ALA A 351 13.63 -18.27 -7.62
C ALA A 351 13.59 -17.70 -6.19
N THR A 352 12.40 -17.47 -5.67
CA THR A 352 12.16 -16.96 -4.30
C THR A 352 11.28 -17.91 -3.50
N CYS A 353 11.38 -17.85 -2.16
CA CYS A 353 10.59 -18.73 -1.28
C CYS A 353 9.21 -18.18 -0.92
N ASP A 354 8.99 -16.87 -1.05
CA ASP A 354 7.80 -16.18 -0.51
C ASP A 354 7.60 -16.45 1.00
N VAL A 355 8.63 -16.18 1.78
CA VAL A 355 8.70 -16.55 3.20
C VAL A 355 7.68 -15.81 4.05
N HIS A 356 6.81 -16.55 4.73
CA HIS A 356 5.83 -16.05 5.69
C HIS A 356 6.07 -16.52 7.11
N PHE A 357 6.85 -17.57 7.29
CA PHE A 357 7.30 -18.10 8.58
C PHE A 357 8.69 -18.77 8.44
N LEU A 358 9.38 -18.96 9.57
CA LEU A 358 10.78 -19.37 9.56
C LEU A 358 10.92 -20.87 9.31
N ASP A 359 10.35 -21.69 10.17
CA ASP A 359 10.46 -23.15 10.13
C ASP A 359 9.13 -23.78 9.67
N PRO A 360 9.13 -24.97 9.05
CA PRO A 360 7.90 -25.64 8.59
C PRO A 360 6.84 -25.79 9.69
N GLU A 361 7.25 -25.98 10.94
CA GLU A 361 6.38 -26.14 12.10
C GLU A 361 5.66 -24.84 12.49
N ASP A 362 6.15 -23.69 12.09
CA ASP A 362 5.57 -22.37 12.40
C ASP A 362 4.29 -22.09 11.59
N GLU A 363 3.96 -22.94 10.62
CA GLU A 363 2.72 -22.88 9.86
C GLU A 363 1.49 -22.76 10.76
N VAL A 364 1.49 -23.42 11.91
CA VAL A 364 0.39 -23.42 12.87
C VAL A 364 0.05 -22.01 13.37
N TYR A 365 1.04 -21.14 13.53
CA TYR A 365 0.83 -19.75 13.99
C TYR A 365 0.13 -18.92 12.91
N ARG A 366 0.56 -19.05 11.65
CA ARG A 366 -0.07 -18.38 10.52
C ARG A 366 -1.52 -18.84 10.34
N ARG A 367 -1.77 -20.15 10.38
CA ARG A 367 -3.09 -20.76 10.29
C ARG A 367 -4.05 -20.22 11.34
N ILE A 368 -3.64 -20.17 12.61
CA ILE A 368 -4.45 -19.66 13.72
C ILE A 368 -4.76 -18.17 13.52
N ILE A 369 -3.77 -17.36 13.12
CA ILE A 369 -3.95 -15.92 12.91
C ILE A 369 -4.89 -15.66 11.71
N MET A 370 -4.76 -16.40 10.62
CA MET A 370 -5.64 -16.29 9.46
C MET A 370 -7.07 -16.70 9.80
N ALA A 371 -7.26 -17.79 10.53
CA ALA A 371 -8.57 -18.20 11.01
C ALA A 371 -9.19 -17.12 11.91
N GLY A 372 -8.43 -16.54 12.84
CA GLY A 372 -8.87 -15.45 13.69
C GLY A 372 -9.22 -14.16 12.95
N LYS A 373 -8.72 -13.98 11.72
CA LYS A 373 -9.09 -12.90 10.79
C LYS A 373 -10.28 -13.25 9.89
N GLY A 374 -10.80 -14.48 9.97
CA GLY A 374 -11.98 -14.95 9.21
C GLY A 374 -11.68 -15.47 7.81
N PHE A 375 -10.43 -15.84 7.50
CA PHE A 375 -10.09 -16.52 6.25
C PHE A 375 -10.64 -17.94 6.27
N LYS A 376 -11.40 -18.30 5.24
CA LYS A 376 -12.08 -19.60 5.16
C LYS A 376 -11.13 -20.77 4.85
N ASP A 377 -10.06 -20.48 4.16
CA ASP A 377 -8.99 -21.37 3.72
C ASP A 377 -7.81 -21.43 4.69
N ALA A 378 -7.97 -20.89 5.90
CA ALA A 378 -6.91 -20.84 6.91
C ALA A 378 -6.28 -22.21 7.23
N ASP A 379 -7.05 -23.30 7.15
CA ASP A 379 -6.56 -24.64 7.44
C ASP A 379 -5.74 -25.27 6.30
N ASN A 380 -5.76 -24.67 5.11
CA ASN A 380 -5.00 -25.12 3.95
C ASN A 380 -3.83 -24.16 3.68
N GLN A 381 -2.75 -24.30 4.46
CA GLN A 381 -1.57 -23.44 4.36
C GLN A 381 -0.58 -23.94 3.32
N ALA A 382 -0.09 -23.03 2.47
CA ALA A 382 1.05 -23.29 1.63
C ALA A 382 2.37 -23.35 2.47
N PRO A 383 3.39 -24.11 2.04
CA PRO A 383 4.65 -24.29 2.76
C PRO A 383 5.60 -23.08 2.57
N LEU A 384 5.19 -21.93 3.07
CA LEU A 384 5.89 -20.64 2.90
C LEU A 384 6.97 -20.39 3.94
N PHE A 385 7.81 -21.41 4.19
CA PHE A 385 8.92 -21.33 5.12
C PHE A 385 10.23 -20.92 4.44
N LEU A 386 11.20 -20.48 5.23
CA LEU A 386 12.53 -20.13 4.75
C LEU A 386 13.30 -21.40 4.36
N ARG A 387 13.59 -21.55 3.07
CA ARG A 387 14.40 -22.64 2.53
C ARG A 387 15.85 -22.24 2.44
N THR A 388 16.73 -23.17 2.71
CA THR A 388 18.17 -23.05 2.43
C THR A 388 18.45 -23.10 0.93
N THR A 389 19.66 -22.73 0.52
CA THR A 389 20.07 -22.81 -0.88
C THR A 389 19.95 -24.24 -1.44
N ASP A 390 20.34 -25.26 -0.64
CA ASP A 390 20.27 -26.65 -1.08
C ASP A 390 18.80 -27.09 -1.26
N GLU A 391 17.91 -26.75 -0.33
CA GLU A 391 16.47 -27.02 -0.46
C GLU A 391 15.87 -26.31 -1.69
N MET A 392 16.26 -25.07 -1.97
CA MET A 392 15.81 -24.36 -3.18
C MET A 392 16.33 -25.02 -4.45
N LEU A 393 17.59 -25.49 -4.48
CA LEU A 393 18.12 -26.22 -5.63
C LEU A 393 17.38 -27.54 -5.87
N GLU A 394 16.92 -28.22 -4.81
CA GLU A 394 16.10 -29.42 -4.89
C GLU A 394 14.70 -29.12 -5.43
N GLU A 395 14.05 -28.06 -4.94
CA GLU A 395 12.72 -27.59 -5.43
C GLU A 395 12.73 -27.31 -6.94
N PHE A 396 13.81 -26.77 -7.48
CA PHE A 396 13.91 -26.42 -8.90
C PHE A 396 14.73 -27.42 -9.73
N ALA A 397 15.04 -28.62 -9.19
CA ALA A 397 15.82 -29.66 -9.90
C ALA A 397 15.20 -30.09 -11.24
N TYR A 398 13.87 -29.93 -11.39
CA TYR A 398 13.15 -30.24 -12.64
C TYR A 398 13.53 -29.32 -13.83
N LEU A 399 14.19 -28.19 -13.58
CA LEU A 399 14.75 -27.32 -14.62
C LEU A 399 16.11 -27.82 -15.15
N GLY A 400 16.69 -28.83 -14.51
CA GLY A 400 18.05 -29.26 -14.74
C GLY A 400 19.07 -28.46 -13.89
N SER A 401 20.17 -29.10 -13.51
CA SER A 401 21.14 -28.59 -12.52
C SER A 401 21.71 -27.20 -12.88
N ALA A 402 22.01 -26.95 -14.15
CA ALA A 402 22.55 -25.67 -14.60
C ALA A 402 21.53 -24.54 -14.47
N LYS A 403 20.29 -24.77 -14.92
CA LYS A 403 19.22 -23.77 -14.86
C LYS A 403 18.74 -23.55 -13.42
N ALA A 404 18.62 -24.60 -12.61
CA ALA A 404 18.33 -24.49 -11.19
C ALA A 404 19.37 -23.60 -10.47
N ARG A 405 20.66 -23.83 -10.72
CA ARG A 405 21.73 -22.98 -10.18
C ARG A 405 21.62 -21.54 -10.65
N GLU A 406 21.30 -21.31 -11.92
CA GLU A 406 21.12 -19.97 -12.47
C GLU A 406 20.02 -19.21 -11.75
N VAL A 407 18.81 -19.79 -11.61
CA VAL A 407 17.64 -19.10 -11.03
C VAL A 407 17.71 -18.98 -9.51
N VAL A 408 18.35 -19.93 -8.81
CA VAL A 408 18.42 -19.96 -7.34
C VAL A 408 19.62 -19.16 -6.81
N ILE A 409 20.75 -19.16 -7.50
CA ILE A 409 21.99 -18.56 -6.99
C ILE A 409 22.45 -17.37 -7.85
N GLU A 410 22.65 -17.58 -9.14
CA GLU A 410 23.37 -16.61 -9.98
C GLU A 410 22.55 -15.35 -10.25
N ASN A 411 21.28 -15.53 -10.63
CA ASN A 411 20.41 -14.40 -10.94
C ASN A 411 20.00 -13.59 -9.69
N PRO A 412 19.65 -14.19 -8.52
CA PRO A 412 19.47 -13.43 -7.28
C PRO A 412 20.70 -12.61 -6.90
N GLN A 413 21.89 -13.16 -7.08
CA GLN A 413 23.13 -12.40 -6.84
C GLN A 413 23.37 -11.28 -7.85
N LYS A 414 22.96 -11.45 -9.13
CA LYS A 414 23.02 -10.37 -10.11
C LYS A 414 22.14 -9.20 -9.66
N ILE A 415 20.90 -9.47 -9.26
CA ILE A 415 19.98 -8.43 -8.74
C ILE A 415 20.57 -7.77 -7.50
N ALA A 416 21.08 -8.56 -6.55
CA ALA A 416 21.69 -8.03 -5.33
C ALA A 416 22.88 -7.10 -5.60
N ARG A 417 23.70 -7.41 -6.62
CA ARG A 417 24.85 -6.57 -6.99
C ARG A 417 24.45 -5.25 -7.65
N MET A 418 23.26 -5.15 -8.23
CA MET A 418 22.74 -3.90 -8.81
C MET A 418 22.34 -2.89 -7.74
N VAL A 419 22.09 -3.33 -6.52
CA VAL A 419 21.61 -2.50 -5.41
C VAL A 419 22.81 -1.92 -4.64
N GLU A 420 22.80 -0.62 -4.43
CA GLU A 420 23.77 0.09 -3.60
C GLU A 420 23.45 -0.06 -2.10
N LYS A 421 24.34 0.42 -1.25
CA LYS A 421 24.07 0.48 0.20
C LYS A 421 23.17 1.69 0.48
N ILE A 422 21.95 1.44 0.88
CA ILE A 422 20.97 2.47 1.24
C ILE A 422 20.45 2.27 2.67
N SER A 423 19.85 3.30 3.25
CA SER A 423 19.09 3.21 4.50
C SER A 423 17.62 3.51 4.22
N PRO A 424 16.66 2.67 4.72
CA PRO A 424 15.23 2.94 4.55
C PRO A 424 14.79 4.25 5.23
N VAL A 425 15.49 4.62 6.30
CA VAL A 425 15.27 5.86 7.05
C VAL A 425 16.55 6.67 7.01
N ASN A 426 16.43 7.97 6.74
CA ASN A 426 17.57 8.87 6.78
C ASN A 426 18.22 8.81 8.19
N PRO A 427 19.50 8.43 8.30
CA PRO A 427 20.17 8.37 9.61
C PRO A 427 20.41 9.75 10.22
N ASN A 428 20.37 10.82 9.42
CA ASN A 428 20.55 12.17 9.89
C ASN A 428 19.23 12.70 10.46
N LYS A 429 19.32 13.24 11.67
CA LYS A 429 18.18 13.91 12.30
C LYS A 429 18.00 15.29 11.68
N CYS A 430 16.74 15.63 11.43
CA CYS A 430 16.34 16.92 10.85
C CYS A 430 15.40 17.63 11.84
N PRO A 431 15.93 18.24 12.93
CA PRO A 431 15.09 18.97 13.88
C PRO A 431 14.46 20.19 13.20
N PRO A 432 13.23 20.57 13.59
CA PRO A 432 12.60 21.77 13.07
C PRO A 432 13.41 23.01 13.52
N VAL A 433 13.33 24.08 12.74
CA VAL A 433 14.03 25.34 13.03
C VAL A 433 12.99 26.42 13.30
N ILE A 434 13.13 27.12 14.43
CA ILE A 434 12.44 28.36 14.72
C ILE A 434 13.53 29.43 14.92
N ALA A 435 13.45 30.51 14.14
CA ALA A 435 14.44 31.59 14.22
C ALA A 435 14.53 32.17 15.66
N ASP A 436 15.73 32.46 16.09
CA ASP A 436 16.04 33.08 17.39
C ASP A 436 15.57 32.28 18.62
N SER A 437 15.25 30.96 18.46
CA SER A 437 14.75 30.10 19.55
C SER A 437 15.67 30.09 20.79
N ASP A 438 16.98 30.15 20.61
CA ASP A 438 17.96 30.17 21.71
C ASP A 438 17.82 31.44 22.55
N GLN A 439 17.73 32.59 21.89
CA GLN A 439 17.59 33.88 22.58
C GLN A 439 16.18 34.05 23.15
N GLU A 440 15.13 33.64 22.41
CA GLU A 440 13.74 33.66 22.88
C GLU A 440 13.57 32.84 24.17
N LEU A 441 14.18 31.65 24.22
CA LEU A 441 14.12 30.80 25.41
C LEU A 441 14.82 31.46 26.61
N ARG A 442 16.02 32.07 26.43
CA ARG A 442 16.71 32.83 27.48
C ARG A 442 15.85 33.97 28.01
N ASP A 443 15.32 34.79 27.11
CA ASP A 443 14.54 35.97 27.47
C ASP A 443 13.26 35.60 28.23
N ILE A 444 12.55 34.52 27.81
CA ILE A 444 11.38 34.02 28.50
C ILE A 444 11.73 33.59 29.92
N CYS A 445 12.79 32.78 30.07
CA CYS A 445 13.18 32.21 31.35
C CYS A 445 13.66 33.28 32.33
N TYR A 446 14.52 34.22 31.90
CA TYR A 446 14.98 35.27 32.76
C TYR A 446 13.89 36.26 33.17
N ARG A 447 13.01 36.62 32.23
CA ARG A 447 11.84 37.45 32.54
C ARG A 447 10.98 36.81 33.63
N LYS A 448 10.71 35.51 33.52
CA LYS A 448 9.91 34.79 34.52
C LYS A 448 10.64 34.63 35.85
N ALA A 449 11.96 34.38 35.84
CA ALA A 449 12.76 34.27 37.03
C ALA A 449 12.79 35.61 37.78
N HIS A 450 12.98 36.76 37.09
CA HIS A 450 12.92 38.08 37.70
C HIS A 450 11.53 38.46 38.21
N GLU A 451 10.47 38.04 37.52
CA GLU A 451 9.07 38.19 37.99
C GLU A 451 8.84 37.48 39.32
N MET A 452 9.43 36.28 39.51
CA MET A 452 9.24 35.50 40.72
C MET A 452 10.21 35.88 41.87
N TYR A 453 11.49 36.07 41.55
CA TYR A 453 12.55 36.17 42.54
C TYR A 453 13.22 37.57 42.60
N GLY A 454 12.76 38.53 41.79
CA GLY A 454 13.28 39.91 41.79
C GLY A 454 14.47 40.13 40.87
N GLU A 455 14.99 41.40 40.85
CA GLU A 455 16.10 41.82 40.00
C GLU A 455 17.40 41.08 40.35
N ASP A 456 17.69 40.91 41.63
CA ASP A 456 18.86 40.17 42.15
C ASP A 456 18.44 38.69 42.38
N LEU A 457 18.67 37.81 41.37
CA LEU A 457 18.32 36.42 41.48
C LEU A 457 19.14 35.67 42.53
N PRO A 458 18.51 34.84 43.40
CA PRO A 458 19.22 33.91 44.28
C PRO A 458 20.21 33.01 43.49
N VAL A 459 21.35 32.70 44.11
CA VAL A 459 22.39 31.88 43.48
C VAL A 459 21.83 30.51 43.03
N GLN A 460 20.94 29.91 43.82
CA GLN A 460 20.31 28.66 43.50
C GLN A 460 19.48 28.75 42.20
N VAL A 461 18.81 29.87 41.97
CA VAL A 461 18.01 30.14 40.77
C VAL A 461 18.93 30.42 39.58
N SER A 462 19.85 31.39 39.71
CA SER A 462 20.71 31.80 38.60
C SER A 462 21.66 30.71 38.13
N SER A 463 22.30 29.98 39.03
CA SER A 463 23.21 28.87 38.67
C SER A 463 22.49 27.68 38.01
N ARG A 464 21.31 27.33 38.50
CA ARG A 464 20.51 26.30 37.91
C ARG A 464 20.05 26.69 36.50
N LEU A 465 19.57 27.92 36.33
CA LEU A 465 19.07 28.43 35.06
C LEU A 465 20.21 28.48 34.02
N GLU A 466 21.39 29.01 34.37
CA GLU A 466 22.53 29.02 33.45
C GLU A 466 23.03 27.63 33.10
N LYS A 467 23.13 26.73 34.06
CA LYS A 467 23.51 25.32 33.81
C LYS A 467 22.59 24.69 32.77
N GLU A 468 21.27 24.80 32.96
CA GLU A 468 20.28 24.18 32.08
C GLU A 468 20.25 24.86 30.71
N LEU A 469 20.18 26.21 30.63
CA LEU A 469 20.16 26.92 29.35
C LEU A 469 21.41 26.63 28.52
N ASN A 470 22.58 26.59 29.14
CA ASN A 470 23.80 26.27 28.41
C ASN A 470 23.79 24.85 27.86
N SER A 471 23.32 23.88 28.63
CA SER A 471 23.18 22.51 28.15
C SER A 471 22.14 22.38 27.02
N ILE A 472 20.97 22.99 27.17
CA ILE A 472 19.86 22.92 26.19
C ILE A 472 20.30 23.60 24.88
N ILE A 473 20.88 24.79 24.93
CA ILE A 473 21.25 25.55 23.74
C ILE A 473 22.44 24.92 23.01
N SER A 474 23.51 24.51 23.77
CA SER A 474 24.68 23.89 23.15
C SER A 474 24.39 22.58 22.43
N ASN A 475 23.34 21.86 22.83
CA ASN A 475 22.87 20.64 22.17
C ASN A 475 21.79 20.89 21.12
N GLY A 476 21.38 22.15 20.87
CA GLY A 476 20.39 22.51 19.85
C GLY A 476 18.94 22.16 20.24
N TYR A 477 18.63 22.02 21.53
CA TYR A 477 17.30 21.62 22.00
C TYR A 477 16.34 22.78 22.32
N ALA A 478 16.82 24.05 22.21
CA ALA A 478 16.00 25.20 22.52
C ALA A 478 14.70 25.27 21.71
N VAL A 479 14.74 24.88 20.44
CA VAL A 479 13.57 24.84 19.57
C VAL A 479 12.46 23.92 20.10
N MET A 480 12.81 22.80 20.72
CA MET A 480 11.84 21.85 21.30
C MET A 480 11.12 22.48 22.51
N TYR A 481 11.85 23.20 23.35
CA TYR A 481 11.27 23.98 24.46
C TYR A 481 10.32 25.06 23.95
N ILE A 482 10.72 25.80 22.92
CA ILE A 482 9.89 26.87 22.34
C ILE A 482 8.61 26.29 21.72
N ILE A 483 8.69 25.15 21.04
CA ILE A 483 7.49 24.45 20.51
C ILE A 483 6.54 24.10 21.67
N ALA A 484 7.05 23.43 22.69
CA ALA A 484 6.26 23.03 23.85
C ALA A 484 5.63 24.25 24.55
N GLN A 485 6.41 25.31 24.76
CA GLN A 485 5.98 26.56 25.36
C GLN A 485 4.82 27.20 24.55
N LYS A 486 4.97 27.30 23.21
CA LYS A 486 3.94 27.91 22.34
C LYS A 486 2.65 27.08 22.37
N LEU A 487 2.75 25.74 22.37
CA LEU A 487 1.59 24.86 22.47
C LEU A 487 0.86 25.01 23.82
N VAL A 488 1.59 25.02 24.93
CA VAL A 488 1.01 25.18 26.27
C VAL A 488 0.34 26.55 26.42
N TRP A 489 1.04 27.61 26.03
CA TRP A 489 0.51 28.96 26.14
C TRP A 489 -0.73 29.18 25.28
N LYS A 490 -0.74 28.64 24.07
CA LYS A 490 -1.92 28.70 23.19
C LYS A 490 -3.13 28.00 23.79
N SER A 491 -2.94 26.81 24.35
CA SER A 491 -4.02 26.06 25.01
C SER A 491 -4.57 26.81 26.22
N ASN A 492 -3.67 27.34 27.06
CA ASN A 492 -4.06 28.12 28.24
C ASN A 492 -4.80 29.42 27.86
N ALA A 493 -4.33 30.11 26.81
CA ALA A 493 -5.01 31.32 26.28
C ALA A 493 -6.41 31.04 25.75
N ASP A 494 -6.63 29.84 25.22
CA ASP A 494 -7.94 29.38 24.77
C ASP A 494 -8.82 28.79 25.89
N GLY A 495 -8.33 28.84 27.15
CA GLY A 495 -9.07 28.43 28.35
C GLY A 495 -8.96 26.93 28.72
N TYR A 496 -7.99 26.21 28.13
CA TYR A 496 -7.77 24.80 28.39
C TYR A 496 -6.40 24.57 29.07
N LEU A 497 -6.43 24.02 30.29
CA LEU A 497 -5.22 23.70 31.03
C LEU A 497 -4.45 22.55 30.38
N VAL A 498 -3.13 22.62 30.48
CA VAL A 498 -2.19 21.58 30.02
C VAL A 498 -1.38 21.10 31.21
N GLY A 499 -1.32 19.78 31.40
CA GLY A 499 -0.44 19.16 32.38
C GLY A 499 0.80 18.59 31.71
N SER A 500 1.96 18.75 32.33
CA SER A 500 3.17 18.03 31.91
C SER A 500 3.22 16.63 32.54
N ARG A 501 3.94 15.71 31.88
CA ARG A 501 4.16 14.35 32.37
C ARG A 501 5.60 13.93 32.12
N GLY A 502 6.09 12.98 32.94
CA GLY A 502 7.42 12.41 32.77
C GLY A 502 8.54 13.29 33.31
N SER A 503 9.74 13.13 32.73
CA SER A 503 10.97 13.74 33.27
C SER A 503 11.10 15.24 33.03
N VAL A 504 10.23 15.88 32.24
CA VAL A 504 10.28 17.34 31.99
C VAL A 504 10.13 18.17 33.28
N GLY A 505 9.47 17.65 34.31
CA GLY A 505 9.37 18.28 35.63
C GLY A 505 10.70 18.43 36.36
N SER A 506 11.81 17.86 35.89
CA SER A 506 13.16 18.07 36.43
C SER A 506 13.92 19.21 35.74
N SER A 507 13.33 19.89 34.75
CA SER A 507 13.90 21.04 34.08
C SER A 507 13.34 22.34 34.62
N PHE A 508 14.20 23.15 35.24
CA PHE A 508 13.84 24.50 35.73
C PHE A 508 13.60 25.48 34.57
N VAL A 509 14.27 25.28 33.44
CA VAL A 509 13.97 26.01 32.19
C VAL A 509 12.53 25.71 31.73
N ALA A 510 12.06 24.48 31.84
CA ALA A 510 10.66 24.12 31.52
C ALA A 510 9.67 24.82 32.47
N THR A 511 10.01 24.96 33.75
CA THR A 511 9.23 25.74 34.74
C THR A 511 9.19 27.22 34.37
N MET A 512 10.33 27.81 34.11
CA MET A 512 10.46 29.26 33.79
C MET A 512 9.85 29.62 32.43
N SER A 513 9.82 28.69 31.50
CA SER A 513 9.15 28.88 30.20
C SER A 513 7.63 28.54 30.23
N GLY A 514 7.11 28.10 31.38
CA GLY A 514 5.69 27.81 31.52
C GLY A 514 5.23 26.49 30.89
N ILE A 515 6.15 25.57 30.63
CA ILE A 515 5.86 24.23 30.09
C ILE A 515 5.32 23.30 31.19
N THR A 516 5.91 23.43 32.41
CA THR A 516 5.52 22.64 33.58
C THR A 516 5.29 23.53 34.78
N GLU A 517 4.43 23.12 35.69
CA GLU A 517 4.22 23.78 36.99
C GLU A 517 5.13 23.22 38.09
N VAL A 518 5.88 22.15 37.80
CA VAL A 518 6.81 21.54 38.74
C VAL A 518 8.06 22.43 38.87
N ASN A 519 8.39 22.87 40.08
CA ASN A 519 9.62 23.58 40.38
C ASN A 519 10.68 22.59 40.89
N PRO A 520 11.73 22.25 40.12
CA PRO A 520 12.73 21.25 40.50
C PRO A 520 13.84 21.76 41.43
N LEU A 521 13.83 23.04 41.80
CA LEU A 521 14.78 23.57 42.76
C LEU A 521 14.65 22.89 44.11
N SER A 522 15.63 23.07 44.98
CA SER A 522 15.52 22.68 46.39
C SER A 522 14.33 23.37 47.05
N PRO A 523 13.77 22.78 48.13
CA PRO A 523 12.68 23.40 48.89
C PRO A 523 13.01 24.82 49.31
N HIS A 524 12.08 25.77 49.12
CA HIS A 524 12.28 27.19 49.41
C HIS A 524 10.94 27.92 49.58
N TYR A 525 11.02 29.09 50.20
CA TYR A 525 9.96 30.08 50.23
C TYR A 525 10.28 31.21 49.25
N TYR A 526 9.26 31.78 48.62
CA TYR A 526 9.37 33.06 47.93
C TYR A 526 8.12 33.91 48.13
N CYS A 527 8.26 35.21 48.01
CA CYS A 527 7.18 36.20 48.13
C CYS A 527 6.85 36.79 46.77
N GLU A 528 5.63 36.63 46.30
CA GLU A 528 5.14 37.17 45.03
C GLU A 528 5.09 38.70 45.00
N LYS A 529 5.02 39.35 46.19
CA LYS A 529 4.89 40.82 46.29
C LYS A 529 6.19 41.54 46.37
N CYS A 530 7.14 41.09 47.21
CA CYS A 530 8.39 41.78 47.43
C CYS A 530 9.64 41.00 47.01
N HIS A 531 9.43 39.82 46.41
CA HIS A 531 10.46 38.92 45.89
C HIS A 531 11.46 38.38 46.92
N TYR A 532 11.15 38.51 48.23
CA TYR A 532 11.93 37.84 49.26
C TYR A 532 11.94 36.34 48.99
N SER A 533 13.07 35.67 49.15
CA SER A 533 13.22 34.24 49.02
C SER A 533 14.12 33.69 50.13
N ASP A 534 13.82 32.41 50.50
CA ASP A 534 14.58 31.74 51.59
C ASP A 534 14.87 30.29 51.12
N PHE A 535 16.13 30.03 50.83
CA PHE A 535 16.67 28.71 50.49
C PHE A 535 17.56 28.14 51.58
N GLU A 536 17.89 28.91 52.61
CA GLU A 536 19.06 28.68 53.44
C GLU A 536 18.70 28.52 54.91
N SER A 537 17.53 28.95 55.35
CA SER A 537 17.15 28.84 56.76
C SER A 537 17.18 27.39 57.25
N GLU A 538 17.40 27.19 58.56
CA GLU A 538 17.46 25.87 59.16
C GLU A 538 16.16 25.09 58.97
N GLU A 539 15.01 25.78 59.00
CA GLU A 539 13.71 25.24 58.72
C GLU A 539 13.61 24.68 57.24
N VAL A 540 14.10 25.45 56.27
CA VAL A 540 14.10 25.05 54.86
C VAL A 540 15.06 23.89 54.60
N ARG A 541 16.27 23.93 55.18
CA ARG A 541 17.25 22.84 55.06
C ARG A 541 16.79 21.52 55.67
N ALA A 542 15.88 21.54 56.62
CA ALA A 542 15.30 20.34 57.18
C ALA A 542 14.46 19.55 56.16
N PHE A 543 13.99 20.18 55.08
CA PHE A 543 13.24 19.58 54.00
C PHE A 543 14.09 19.22 52.74
N ALA A 544 15.39 19.37 52.79
CA ALA A 544 16.29 19.02 51.71
C ALA A 544 16.09 17.55 51.26
N GLY A 545 16.05 17.33 49.97
CA GLY A 545 15.69 16.00 49.38
C GLY A 545 14.21 15.64 49.49
N GLY A 546 13.34 16.55 49.95
CA GLY A 546 11.92 16.39 50.08
C GLY A 546 11.10 17.35 49.22
N CYS A 547 9.90 17.68 49.65
CA CYS A 547 8.96 18.54 48.95
C CYS A 547 8.79 19.88 49.70
N GLY A 548 9.02 21.00 49.06
CA GLY A 548 8.82 22.32 49.63
C GLY A 548 7.36 22.60 50.03
N TYR A 549 6.39 21.96 49.38
CA TYR A 549 4.97 22.13 49.70
C TYR A 549 4.60 21.53 51.09
N ASP A 550 5.44 20.64 51.62
CA ASP A 550 5.28 20.07 52.96
C ASP A 550 5.79 20.96 54.09
N MET A 551 6.50 22.05 53.71
CA MET A 551 6.95 23.03 54.70
C MET A 551 5.77 23.74 55.37
N PRO A 552 5.92 24.22 56.63
CA PRO A 552 4.85 24.94 57.33
C PRO A 552 4.52 26.28 56.65
N ASP A 553 3.28 26.73 56.80
CA ASP A 553 2.86 28.04 56.29
C ASP A 553 3.58 29.14 57.06
N ARG A 554 4.08 30.14 56.36
CA ARG A 554 4.89 31.25 56.88
C ARG A 554 4.57 32.56 56.18
N ASN A 555 4.61 33.67 56.90
CA ASN A 555 4.49 35.01 56.34
C ASN A 555 5.86 35.60 56.01
N CYS A 556 5.87 36.45 54.98
CA CYS A 556 7.09 37.16 54.55
C CYS A 556 7.61 38.07 55.64
N PRO A 557 8.88 37.97 56.07
CA PRO A 557 9.43 38.80 57.08
C PRO A 557 9.61 40.28 56.64
N VAL A 558 9.53 40.56 55.31
CA VAL A 558 9.69 41.89 54.76
C VAL A 558 8.38 42.64 54.61
N CYS A 559 7.35 41.99 53.99
CA CYS A 559 6.10 42.69 53.67
C CYS A 559 4.86 42.08 54.36
N GLY A 560 5.00 41.00 55.13
CA GLY A 560 3.92 40.36 55.86
C GLY A 560 2.96 39.47 55.06
N GLU A 561 3.09 39.42 53.72
CA GLU A 561 2.25 38.55 52.85
C GLU A 561 2.56 37.07 53.11
N LYS A 562 1.62 36.20 52.79
CA LYS A 562 1.84 34.74 52.87
C LYS A 562 2.88 34.34 51.84
N LEU A 563 3.92 33.60 52.27
CA LEU A 563 4.95 33.06 51.38
C LEU A 563 4.41 31.88 50.59
N VAL A 564 4.85 31.80 49.33
CA VAL A 564 4.65 30.62 48.47
C VAL A 564 5.74 29.61 48.82
N LYS A 565 5.32 28.38 48.95
CA LYS A 565 6.15 27.18 49.20
C LYS A 565 6.42 26.51 47.84
N ALA A 566 7.67 26.20 47.54
CA ALA A 566 8.06 25.57 46.26
C ALA A 566 9.26 24.65 46.41
N GLY A 567 9.55 23.89 45.38
CA GLY A 567 10.72 23.03 45.29
C GLY A 567 10.48 21.56 45.54
N PHE A 568 10.86 20.74 44.57
CA PHE A 568 10.78 19.26 44.64
C PHE A 568 12.14 18.59 44.73
N ASP A 569 13.25 19.38 44.71
CA ASP A 569 14.62 18.92 44.79
C ASP A 569 14.98 17.84 43.77
N ILE A 570 14.64 18.07 42.49
CA ILE A 570 14.85 17.13 41.41
C ILE A 570 16.10 17.56 40.59
N PRO A 571 17.11 16.68 40.43
CA PRO A 571 18.29 16.99 39.63
C PRO A 571 17.97 17.03 38.13
N PHE A 572 18.58 18.00 37.41
CA PHE A 572 18.38 18.17 35.97
C PHE A 572 18.84 16.95 35.14
N GLU A 573 19.81 16.24 35.64
CA GLU A 573 20.36 15.02 35.03
C GLU A 573 19.31 13.92 34.82
N THR A 574 18.21 13.98 35.55
CA THR A 574 17.06 13.11 35.32
C THR A 574 16.42 13.31 33.94
N PHE A 575 16.51 14.52 33.41
CA PHE A 575 15.93 14.87 32.09
C PHE A 575 16.90 14.66 30.93
N LEU A 576 18.04 15.34 30.94
CA LEU A 576 18.98 15.31 29.81
C LEU A 576 20.23 14.45 30.04
N GLY A 577 20.31 13.69 31.13
CA GLY A 577 21.47 12.88 31.49
C GLY A 577 22.66 13.71 32.03
N PHE A 578 23.68 13.01 32.50
CA PHE A 578 24.88 13.66 33.12
C PHE A 578 25.73 14.46 32.14
N LYS A 579 25.70 14.10 30.85
CA LYS A 579 26.40 14.81 29.77
C LYS A 579 25.53 15.84 29.07
N GLY A 580 24.23 15.89 29.36
CA GLY A 580 23.28 16.75 28.70
C GLY A 580 22.98 16.38 27.24
N ASP A 581 23.36 15.19 26.82
CA ASP A 581 23.27 14.67 25.42
C ASP A 581 22.07 13.75 25.16
N LYS A 582 21.31 13.42 26.20
CA LYS A 582 20.05 12.72 26.05
C LYS A 582 19.01 13.68 25.42
N GLU A 583 18.36 13.23 24.36
CA GLU A 583 17.29 14.00 23.73
C GLU A 583 16.15 14.27 24.72
N PRO A 584 15.64 15.51 24.78
CA PRO A 584 14.51 15.83 25.63
C PRO A 584 13.23 15.16 25.10
N ASP A 585 12.49 14.58 26.03
CA ASP A 585 11.16 13.99 25.80
C ASP A 585 10.15 14.80 26.61
N ILE A 586 9.41 15.69 25.93
CA ILE A 586 8.45 16.62 26.56
C ILE A 586 7.04 16.12 26.28
N ASP A 587 6.47 15.40 27.26
CA ASP A 587 5.09 14.92 27.20
C ASP A 587 4.12 15.98 27.75
N LEU A 588 3.12 16.34 26.94
CA LEU A 588 2.09 17.30 27.28
C LEU A 588 0.69 16.64 27.24
N ASN A 589 -0.04 16.75 28.37
CA ASN A 589 -1.42 16.25 28.47
C ASN A 589 -2.39 17.39 28.18
N PHE A 590 -2.94 17.42 26.98
CA PHE A 590 -4.02 18.35 26.60
C PHE A 590 -5.39 17.79 26.98
N SER A 591 -6.35 18.70 27.16
CA SER A 591 -7.75 18.28 27.22
C SER A 591 -8.14 17.54 25.93
N GLY A 592 -8.94 16.46 26.07
CA GLY A 592 -9.45 15.71 24.91
C GLY A 592 -10.19 16.60 23.89
N ASP A 593 -10.92 17.60 24.37
CA ASP A 593 -11.65 18.55 23.53
C ASP A 593 -10.74 19.55 22.80
N TYR A 594 -9.50 19.72 23.27
CA TYR A 594 -8.54 20.65 22.71
C TYR A 594 -7.44 19.98 21.86
N GLN A 595 -7.22 18.68 22.01
CA GLN A 595 -6.10 17.98 21.36
C GLN A 595 -6.04 18.20 19.85
N ALA A 596 -7.18 18.15 19.16
CA ALA A 596 -7.22 18.40 17.71
C ALA A 596 -6.79 19.83 17.35
N LYS A 597 -7.12 20.83 18.19
CA LYS A 597 -6.71 22.23 18.00
C LYS A 597 -5.21 22.39 18.26
N ALA A 598 -4.66 21.70 19.26
CA ALA A 598 -3.22 21.69 19.53
C ALA A 598 -2.44 21.08 18.34
N HIS A 599 -2.91 19.98 17.76
CA HIS A 599 -2.32 19.42 16.54
C HIS A 599 -2.38 20.41 15.36
N LYS A 600 -3.52 21.07 15.13
CA LYS A 600 -3.65 22.08 14.07
C LYS A 600 -2.75 23.28 14.30
N TYR A 601 -2.49 23.64 15.56
CA TYR A 601 -1.58 24.77 15.89
C TYR A 601 -0.13 24.47 15.51
N THR A 602 0.31 23.20 15.50
CA THR A 602 1.63 22.85 14.97
C THR A 602 1.77 23.21 13.50
N GLU A 603 0.72 23.07 12.72
CA GLU A 603 0.68 23.49 11.32
C GLU A 603 0.76 25.04 11.17
N VAL A 604 0.18 25.78 12.12
CA VAL A 604 0.36 27.26 12.17
C VAL A 604 1.81 27.63 12.46
N LEU A 605 2.51 26.86 13.31
CA LEU A 605 3.91 27.13 13.67
C LEU A 605 4.88 26.82 12.52
N PHE A 606 4.65 25.76 11.75
CA PHE A 606 5.59 25.23 10.76
C PHE A 606 5.13 25.36 9.30
N GLY A 607 3.90 25.77 9.07
CA GLY A 607 3.30 25.86 7.74
C GLY A 607 2.54 24.61 7.31
N GLU A 608 1.61 24.80 6.38
CA GLU A 608 0.84 23.72 5.76
C GLU A 608 1.77 22.79 4.99
N GLY A 609 1.56 21.47 5.11
CA GLY A 609 2.39 20.44 4.47
C GLY A 609 3.71 20.14 5.21
N HIS A 610 3.95 20.72 6.38
CA HIS A 610 5.15 20.47 7.19
C HIS A 610 4.88 19.70 8.50
N THR A 611 3.63 19.35 8.78
CA THR A 611 3.25 18.56 9.96
C THR A 611 2.39 17.38 9.58
N PHE A 612 2.71 16.21 10.13
CA PHE A 612 2.06 14.95 9.79
C PHE A 612 1.75 14.17 11.07
N LYS A 613 0.59 13.53 11.15
CA LYS A 613 0.33 12.60 12.25
C LYS A 613 1.25 11.39 12.12
N ALA A 614 1.89 11.01 13.21
CA ALA A 614 2.71 9.80 13.25
C ALA A 614 1.84 8.55 13.04
N GLY A 615 2.36 7.58 12.30
CA GLY A 615 1.75 6.28 12.15
C GLY A 615 2.10 5.34 13.30
N THR A 616 1.27 4.32 13.51
CA THR A 616 1.53 3.22 14.43
C THR A 616 1.37 1.88 13.74
N ILE A 617 2.14 0.90 14.20
CA ILE A 617 1.97 -0.50 13.81
C ILE A 617 1.50 -1.24 15.07
N GLY A 618 0.24 -1.72 15.04
CA GLY A 618 -0.31 -2.54 16.10
C GLY A 618 0.12 -4.00 15.94
N THR A 619 0.59 -4.60 17.03
CA THR A 619 0.92 -6.02 17.09
C THR A 619 -0.14 -6.81 17.85
N LEU A 620 -0.14 -8.14 17.68
CA LEU A 620 -1.03 -9.03 18.38
C LEU A 620 -0.55 -9.17 19.83
N ALA A 621 -1.32 -8.64 20.77
CA ALA A 621 -1.02 -8.72 22.20
C ALA A 621 -1.37 -10.11 22.78
N ASP A 622 -0.68 -10.53 23.85
CA ASP A 622 -0.81 -11.85 24.50
C ASP A 622 -2.26 -12.27 24.72
N LYS A 623 -3.08 -11.42 25.32
CA LYS A 623 -4.49 -11.74 25.60
C LYS A 623 -5.31 -11.99 24.34
N THR A 624 -5.04 -11.23 23.28
CA THR A 624 -5.73 -11.40 22.00
C THR A 624 -5.23 -12.66 21.29
N ALA A 625 -3.93 -12.91 21.30
CA ALA A 625 -3.32 -14.11 20.77
C ALA A 625 -3.85 -15.37 21.47
N TYR A 626 -3.93 -15.35 22.80
CA TYR A 626 -4.51 -16.43 23.58
C TYR A 626 -5.98 -16.72 23.17
N GLY A 627 -6.76 -15.67 22.99
CA GLY A 627 -8.14 -15.80 22.48
C GLY A 627 -8.20 -16.44 21.11
N PHE A 628 -7.34 -16.06 20.18
CA PHE A 628 -7.27 -16.64 18.83
C PHE A 628 -6.92 -18.14 18.89
N VAL A 629 -5.90 -18.51 19.65
CA VAL A 629 -5.46 -19.91 19.80
C VAL A 629 -6.57 -20.76 20.42
N LYS A 630 -7.16 -20.28 21.52
CA LYS A 630 -8.24 -21.00 22.19
C LYS A 630 -9.45 -21.21 21.29
N ASN A 631 -9.95 -20.15 20.67
CA ASN A 631 -11.12 -20.20 19.79
C ASN A 631 -10.86 -21.09 18.56
N TYR A 632 -9.66 -21.02 17.98
CA TYR A 632 -9.29 -21.86 16.84
C TYR A 632 -9.51 -23.35 17.11
N TYR A 633 -9.04 -23.85 18.28
CA TYR A 633 -9.16 -25.24 18.64
C TYR A 633 -10.59 -25.61 19.10
N GLU A 634 -11.26 -24.72 19.84
CA GLU A 634 -12.65 -24.94 20.29
C GLU A 634 -13.62 -25.05 19.11
N GLU A 635 -13.52 -24.20 18.12
CA GLU A 635 -14.35 -24.23 16.90
C GLU A 635 -14.17 -25.51 16.09
N ARG A 636 -13.01 -26.16 16.19
CA ARG A 636 -12.69 -27.45 15.56
C ARG A 636 -12.93 -28.66 16.46
N GLY A 637 -13.61 -28.46 17.62
CA GLY A 637 -13.93 -29.53 18.56
C GLY A 637 -12.71 -30.14 19.27
N GLN A 638 -11.56 -29.45 19.23
CA GLN A 638 -10.32 -29.90 19.86
C GLN A 638 -10.11 -29.19 21.19
N ARG A 639 -9.95 -29.97 22.26
CA ARG A 639 -9.65 -29.45 23.59
C ARG A 639 -8.15 -29.53 23.86
N LYS A 640 -7.49 -28.38 24.02
CA LYS A 640 -6.08 -28.26 24.39
C LYS A 640 -5.93 -27.89 25.86
N ARG A 641 -4.81 -28.33 26.48
CA ARG A 641 -4.46 -27.94 27.86
C ARG A 641 -4.01 -26.47 27.89
N GLY A 642 -4.18 -25.79 29.04
CA GLY A 642 -3.80 -24.38 29.18
C GLY A 642 -2.34 -24.12 28.80
N CYS A 643 -1.40 -24.96 29.30
CA CYS A 643 0.03 -24.82 28.96
C CYS A 643 0.36 -24.99 27.46
N GLU A 644 -0.43 -25.80 26.74
CA GLU A 644 -0.27 -25.97 25.29
C GLU A 644 -0.80 -24.75 24.53
N ILE A 645 -1.95 -24.17 24.98
CA ILE A 645 -2.46 -22.92 24.44
C ILE A 645 -1.49 -21.78 24.68
N GLU A 646 -0.91 -21.68 25.89
CA GLU A 646 0.08 -20.64 26.25
C GLU A 646 1.32 -20.74 25.35
N ARG A 647 1.89 -21.94 25.15
CA ARG A 647 3.04 -22.16 24.27
C ARG A 647 2.77 -21.72 22.84
N ILE A 648 1.59 -22.05 22.29
CA ILE A 648 1.22 -21.65 20.93
C ILE A 648 0.96 -20.13 20.87
N THR A 649 0.43 -19.54 21.95
CA THR A 649 0.20 -18.10 22.06
C THR A 649 1.50 -17.31 21.92
N GLU A 650 2.60 -17.79 22.50
CA GLU A 650 3.93 -17.16 22.37
C GLU A 650 4.34 -16.97 20.90
N GLY A 651 4.12 -17.99 20.06
CA GLY A 651 4.42 -17.93 18.63
C GLY A 651 3.49 -17.00 17.82
N CYS A 652 2.30 -16.70 18.35
CA CYS A 652 1.35 -15.76 17.72
C CYS A 652 1.52 -14.32 18.22
N THR A 653 2.18 -14.11 19.37
CA THR A 653 2.32 -12.80 20.03
C THR A 653 3.34 -11.93 19.29
N GLY A 654 3.10 -10.61 19.26
CA GLY A 654 4.01 -9.64 18.65
C GLY A 654 3.94 -9.55 17.12
N ILE A 655 3.17 -10.42 16.47
CA ILE A 655 2.99 -10.37 15.01
C ILE A 655 2.20 -9.13 14.62
N ARG A 656 2.63 -8.44 13.57
CA ARG A 656 1.99 -7.22 13.06
C ARG A 656 0.57 -7.51 12.60
N ARG A 657 -0.38 -6.71 13.09
CA ARG A 657 -1.81 -6.92 12.85
C ARG A 657 -2.46 -5.80 12.06
N SER A 658 -2.17 -4.56 12.43
CA SER A 658 -2.84 -3.39 11.87
C SER A 658 -1.92 -2.18 11.86
N THR A 659 -2.25 -1.22 11.02
CA THR A 659 -1.68 0.12 11.04
C THR A 659 -2.72 1.11 11.53
N GLY A 660 -2.28 2.22 12.12
CA GLY A 660 -3.15 3.27 12.61
C GLY A 660 -2.42 4.60 12.71
N GLN A 661 -3.11 5.61 13.23
CA GLN A 661 -2.50 6.89 13.57
C GLN A 661 -2.19 6.94 15.06
N HIS A 662 -1.03 7.49 15.41
CA HIS A 662 -0.70 7.75 16.80
C HIS A 662 -1.62 8.85 17.36
N PRO A 663 -2.19 8.69 18.58
CA PRO A 663 -3.16 9.65 19.12
C PRO A 663 -2.54 11.02 19.44
N GLY A 664 -1.25 11.07 19.78
CA GLY A 664 -0.57 12.30 20.20
C GLY A 664 0.72 12.65 19.45
N GLY A 665 1.22 11.77 18.57
CA GLY A 665 2.48 12.00 17.86
C GLY A 665 2.29 12.83 16.57
N ILE A 666 3.04 13.91 16.44
CA ILE A 666 3.14 14.73 15.23
C ILE A 666 4.60 14.74 14.77
N VAL A 667 4.80 14.38 13.50
CA VAL A 667 6.10 14.54 12.84
C VAL A 667 6.16 15.95 12.26
N VAL A 668 7.21 16.69 12.58
CA VAL A 668 7.46 18.02 12.02
C VAL A 668 8.61 17.94 11.02
N LEU A 669 8.35 18.42 9.81
CA LEU A 669 9.31 18.42 8.72
C LEU A 669 9.89 19.84 8.54
N PRO A 670 11.20 20.02 8.58
CA PRO A 670 11.82 21.33 8.31
C PRO A 670 11.56 21.81 6.87
N HIS A 671 11.53 23.13 6.68
CA HIS A 671 11.43 23.71 5.34
C HIS A 671 12.59 23.24 4.43
N GLY A 672 12.28 22.96 3.17
CA GLY A 672 13.26 22.48 2.19
C GLY A 672 13.49 20.97 2.20
N HIS A 673 12.83 20.22 3.09
CA HIS A 673 12.83 18.75 3.12
C HIS A 673 11.54 18.18 2.58
N SER A 674 11.61 16.99 1.98
CA SER A 674 10.45 16.18 1.58
C SER A 674 10.16 15.13 2.66
N ILE A 675 8.87 14.80 2.84
CA ILE A 675 8.47 13.69 3.74
C ILE A 675 8.90 12.31 3.20
N ASN A 676 9.13 12.21 1.89
CA ASN A 676 9.52 10.97 1.22
C ASN A 676 11.04 10.76 1.19
#